data_5f0bbf037b54e819bd58944155c35edc
#
_entry.id   5f0bbf037b54e819bd58944155c35edc
#
_cell.length_a   1.000
_cell.length_b   1.000
_cell.length_c   1.000
_cell.angle_alpha   90.00
_cell.angle_beta   90.00
_cell.angle_gamma   90.00
#
_symmetry.space_group_name_H-M   'P 1'
#
loop_
_entity.id
_entity.type
_entity.pdbx_description
1 polymer ?
#
loop_
_entity_poly.entity_id
_entity_poly.type
_entity_poly.pdbx_seq_one_letter_code
_entity_poly.pdbx_strand_id
1 'polypeptide(L)'
;MNNSSPNVESLYNKSLNQLCDSMNEDILKNVLNWLPPPISLQMIWKILRVNDGCEKFEYNHMLPDSEHSSINRGREIAQMSLHNSGYTAPVSYRQMSSETHEGFATIQQTKFVDSFNFSKYFDLTLFSKLVDVTNCRSQLFTIFQICIQINGFKFPQNLADEWLKIEIQDDSDDINAHHIDQGLKLGIFLGDAGWFSECALVLSHTYKIITTKWVCLDRNLELVKIIQCLTKWLLVVSNYHNFDEAKIVLQHMLHTIDIIEKMEGRTLCIAYAYVAVSQYYYVLMEFNEAWSWAVKAVYELRDKSADILKLLVISHAIKVCSVLNKLSTAKKLLNQLHTYEKEIDQNIHVDMLLNEACYSLKADLAKDSINSYYIALDSRRNLFGYYNLHTAIVFVDYAYARYVCDYSTTDFNEAMRSILQGIFIMEKIGLPNDNMLLVNAGRIKALILEEKALDIMDRGIDIYIHDGIRDLQADGIKRLLERMKKNMLNEAEALHLKALAVSIQAVGVKALLTAKSYCNLGRLYQSQEKYTQSEKMHLTAIEIKESILGKDNPEVALSLGHLASLYTYQLKKYEEAEVLYLRSKTIYETTYGRQYTGLLYDFQGLVEVYRALQNTEKLNLYNENILRFHETREAWLYQVHTAIDENCTKDDLSLEKFKCILNECACDK
;
A
#
# COMPACT_ATOMS: atom_id res chain seq x y z
N MET A 1 -6.41 -5.13 -59.27
CA MET A 1 -5.01 -5.37 -58.87
C MET A 1 -4.68 -4.42 -57.74
N ASN A 2 -4.89 -4.84 -56.50
CA ASN A 2 -4.53 -4.04 -55.33
C ASN A 2 -3.15 -4.49 -54.87
N ASN A 3 -2.11 -3.76 -55.29
CA ASN A 3 -0.79 -3.83 -54.74
C ASN A 3 -0.74 -2.99 -53.45
N SER A 4 -1.11 -3.56 -52.32
CA SER A 4 -0.72 -3.00 -51.02
C SER A 4 0.74 -3.34 -50.80
N SER A 5 1.62 -2.31 -50.81
CA SER A 5 3.02 -2.44 -50.33
C SER A 5 2.99 -3.04 -48.96
N PRO A 6 3.82 -4.05 -48.64
CA PRO A 6 3.88 -4.62 -47.28
C PRO A 6 4.30 -3.52 -46.31
N ASN A 7 3.53 -3.33 -45.25
CA ASN A 7 3.84 -2.36 -44.21
C ASN A 7 5.28 -2.60 -43.72
N VAL A 8 6.12 -1.59 -43.69
CA VAL A 8 7.54 -1.64 -43.30
C VAL A 8 7.67 -2.28 -41.89
N GLU A 9 6.73 -1.99 -41.01
CA GLU A 9 6.62 -2.58 -39.67
C GLU A 9 6.39 -4.11 -39.71
N SER A 10 5.61 -4.60 -40.67
CA SER A 10 5.38 -6.04 -40.88
C SER A 10 6.62 -6.75 -41.39
N LEU A 11 7.42 -6.13 -42.26
CA LEU A 11 8.70 -6.68 -42.76
C LEU A 11 9.77 -6.70 -41.67
N TYR A 12 9.89 -5.61 -40.90
CA TYR A 12 10.80 -5.54 -39.74
C TYR A 12 10.50 -6.62 -38.71
N ASN A 13 9.22 -6.78 -38.35
CA ASN A 13 8.79 -7.79 -37.39
C ASN A 13 9.05 -9.22 -37.87
N LYS A 14 8.83 -9.52 -39.19
CA LYS A 14 9.17 -10.83 -39.78
C LYS A 14 10.69 -11.11 -39.75
N SER A 15 11.48 -10.12 -40.12
CA SER A 15 12.95 -10.26 -40.12
C SER A 15 13.50 -10.47 -38.70
N LEU A 16 12.94 -9.77 -37.71
CA LEU A 16 13.35 -9.93 -36.31
C LEU A 16 12.98 -11.31 -35.75
N ASN A 17 11.79 -11.84 -36.10
CA ASN A 17 11.39 -13.18 -35.71
C ASN A 17 12.31 -14.24 -36.35
N GLN A 18 12.60 -14.12 -37.62
CA GLN A 18 13.47 -15.05 -38.34
C GLN A 18 14.91 -15.01 -37.80
N LEU A 19 15.37 -13.86 -37.35
CA LEU A 19 16.65 -13.69 -36.68
C LEU A 19 16.68 -14.42 -35.32
N CYS A 20 15.63 -14.24 -34.51
CA CYS A 20 15.50 -14.90 -33.20
C CYS A 20 15.46 -16.43 -33.34
N ASP A 21 14.75 -16.97 -34.34
CA ASP A 21 14.61 -18.41 -34.58
C ASP A 21 15.91 -19.09 -35.09
N SER A 22 16.85 -18.30 -35.66
CA SER A 22 18.06 -18.82 -36.26
C SER A 22 19.31 -18.71 -35.38
N MET A 23 19.25 -18.08 -34.22
CA MET A 23 20.43 -17.84 -33.37
C MET A 23 20.65 -18.93 -32.34
N ASN A 24 21.92 -19.34 -32.19
CA ASN A 24 22.33 -20.08 -31.00
C ASN A 24 22.69 -19.13 -29.85
N GLU A 25 22.86 -19.70 -28.65
CA GLU A 25 23.06 -18.94 -27.42
C GLU A 25 24.23 -17.96 -27.48
N ASP A 26 25.40 -18.36 -27.99
CA ASP A 26 26.62 -17.52 -28.03
C ASP A 26 26.48 -16.35 -29.01
N ILE A 27 25.79 -16.58 -30.13
CA ILE A 27 25.52 -15.54 -31.13
C ILE A 27 24.54 -14.52 -30.53
N LEU A 28 23.53 -14.97 -29.83
CA LEU A 28 22.53 -14.08 -29.24
C LEU A 28 23.13 -13.12 -28.20
N LYS A 29 24.01 -13.59 -27.32
CA LYS A 29 24.71 -12.74 -26.34
C LYS A 29 25.49 -11.64 -27.03
N ASN A 30 26.27 -11.97 -28.04
CA ASN A 30 27.07 -11.01 -28.78
C ASN A 30 26.17 -10.00 -29.52
N VAL A 31 25.09 -10.47 -30.14
CA VAL A 31 24.17 -9.61 -30.90
C VAL A 31 23.40 -8.65 -29.95
N LEU A 32 22.90 -9.13 -28.81
CA LEU A 32 22.22 -8.28 -27.84
C LEU A 32 23.13 -7.18 -27.28
N ASN A 33 24.41 -7.50 -27.08
CA ASN A 33 25.38 -6.50 -26.62
C ASN A 33 25.79 -5.51 -27.71
N TRP A 34 25.66 -5.87 -28.96
CA TRP A 34 26.06 -5.03 -30.10
C TRP A 34 24.94 -4.16 -30.65
N LEU A 35 23.66 -4.59 -30.53
CA LEU A 35 22.51 -3.84 -31.01
C LEU A 35 22.21 -2.60 -30.15
N PRO A 36 21.60 -1.55 -30.73
CA PRO A 36 21.07 -0.43 -29.95
C PRO A 36 20.09 -0.89 -28.87
N PRO A 37 20.07 -0.26 -27.67
CA PRO A 37 19.25 -0.68 -26.53
C PRO A 37 17.77 -0.90 -26.84
N PRO A 38 17.04 -0.03 -27.60
CA PRO A 38 15.63 -0.26 -27.93
C PRO A 38 15.41 -1.54 -28.75
N ILE A 39 16.35 -1.85 -29.67
CA ILE A 39 16.27 -3.05 -30.52
C ILE A 39 16.58 -4.30 -29.70
N SER A 40 17.59 -4.23 -28.84
CA SER A 40 17.93 -5.32 -27.91
C SER A 40 16.74 -5.67 -27.02
N LEU A 41 16.06 -4.65 -26.47
CA LEU A 41 14.86 -4.82 -25.64
C LEU A 41 13.71 -5.47 -26.42
N GLN A 42 13.42 -5.00 -27.64
CA GLN A 42 12.39 -5.59 -28.51
C GLN A 42 12.72 -7.04 -28.88
N MET A 43 13.98 -7.35 -29.11
CA MET A 43 14.45 -8.69 -29.43
C MET A 43 14.28 -9.64 -28.23
N ILE A 44 14.69 -9.22 -27.03
CA ILE A 44 14.47 -9.94 -25.78
C ILE A 44 12.97 -10.18 -25.56
N TRP A 45 12.16 -9.14 -25.70
CA TRP A 45 10.71 -9.22 -25.57
C TRP A 45 10.09 -10.24 -26.52
N LYS A 46 10.56 -10.30 -27.78
CA LYS A 46 10.08 -11.28 -28.76
C LYS A 46 10.54 -12.69 -28.43
N ILE A 47 11.79 -12.89 -28.02
CA ILE A 47 12.29 -14.20 -27.60
C ILE A 47 11.47 -14.75 -26.43
N LEU A 48 11.13 -13.91 -25.47
CA LEU A 48 10.29 -14.27 -24.33
C LEU A 48 8.81 -14.49 -24.70
N ARG A 49 8.30 -13.76 -25.73
CA ARG A 49 6.90 -13.88 -26.20
C ARG A 49 6.65 -14.90 -27.30
N VAL A 50 7.62 -15.20 -28.14
CA VAL A 50 7.46 -16.21 -29.22
C VAL A 50 7.17 -17.60 -28.64
N ASN A 51 7.53 -17.81 -27.37
CA ASN A 51 7.17 -19.02 -26.65
C ASN A 51 5.81 -18.95 -25.97
N ASP A 52 5.15 -17.80 -26.03
CA ASP A 52 3.83 -17.59 -25.46
C ASP A 52 2.79 -17.50 -26.57
N GLY A 53 2.23 -18.65 -26.94
CA GLY A 53 0.83 -18.70 -27.34
C GLY A 53 -0.04 -18.37 -26.12
N CYS A 54 0.45 -17.55 -25.23
CA CYS A 54 -0.12 -17.21 -23.94
C CYS A 54 -0.97 -15.97 -24.02
N GLU A 55 -2.23 -16.21 -24.18
CA GLU A 55 -3.28 -15.46 -23.58
C GLU A 55 -3.10 -15.52 -22.05
N LYS A 56 -2.98 -14.36 -21.39
CA LYS A 56 -3.12 -14.08 -19.95
C LYS A 56 -2.68 -15.18 -18.95
N PHE A 57 -1.65 -14.86 -18.18
CA PHE A 57 -1.19 -15.68 -17.04
C PHE A 57 -2.30 -15.94 -16.02
N GLU A 58 -2.64 -17.20 -15.81
CA GLU A 58 -3.43 -17.65 -14.67
C GLU A 58 -2.56 -18.23 -13.58
N TYR A 59 -2.68 -17.62 -12.42
CA TYR A 59 -2.24 -18.28 -11.20
C TYR A 59 -3.41 -19.09 -10.62
N ASN A 60 -3.45 -20.40 -10.93
CA ASN A 60 -4.30 -21.32 -10.19
C ASN A 60 -3.73 -21.50 -8.78
N HIS A 61 -4.50 -21.07 -7.80
CA HIS A 61 -4.21 -21.14 -6.39
C HIS A 61 -4.06 -22.58 -5.93
N MET A 62 -2.87 -22.96 -5.49
CA MET A 62 -2.74 -24.05 -4.55
C MET A 62 -3.02 -23.48 -3.14
N LEU A 63 -4.29 -23.40 -2.79
CA LEU A 63 -4.69 -23.51 -1.38
C LEU A 63 -4.54 -25.00 -0.99
N PRO A 64 -4.13 -25.32 0.23
CA PRO A 64 -4.13 -26.71 0.69
C PRO A 64 -5.51 -27.33 0.49
N ASP A 65 -5.56 -28.53 -0.09
CA ASP A 65 -6.79 -29.25 -0.50
C ASP A 65 -7.87 -29.45 0.58
N SER A 66 -7.62 -29.07 1.83
CA SER A 66 -8.56 -29.23 2.94
C SER A 66 -9.72 -28.21 2.97
N GLU A 67 -9.68 -27.13 2.18
CA GLU A 67 -10.74 -26.10 2.20
C GLU A 67 -11.66 -26.12 0.96
N HIS A 68 -11.32 -26.86 -0.11
CA HIS A 68 -12.11 -26.86 -1.34
C HIS A 68 -13.51 -27.51 -1.21
N SER A 69 -13.74 -28.36 -0.22
CA SER A 69 -15.04 -29.01 -0.05
C SER A 69 -16.11 -28.15 0.63
N SER A 70 -15.71 -27.13 1.37
CA SER A 70 -16.63 -26.23 2.08
C SER A 70 -17.04 -25.01 1.22
N ILE A 71 -16.18 -24.57 0.28
CA ILE A 71 -16.42 -23.39 -0.56
C ILE A 71 -17.48 -23.65 -1.63
N ASN A 72 -17.54 -24.85 -2.20
CA ASN A 72 -18.56 -25.20 -3.21
C ASN A 72 -19.97 -25.30 -2.63
N ARG A 73 -20.15 -25.73 -1.38
CA ARG A 73 -21.47 -25.73 -0.71
C ARG A 73 -21.95 -24.33 -0.39
N GLY A 74 -21.05 -23.39 -0.02
CA GLY A 74 -21.41 -21.99 0.24
C GLY A 74 -21.87 -21.23 -1.02
N ARG A 75 -21.38 -21.60 -2.22
CA ARG A 75 -21.81 -20.98 -3.49
C ARG A 75 -23.21 -21.39 -3.91
N GLU A 76 -23.61 -22.63 -3.71
CA GLU A 76 -24.98 -23.08 -4.01
C GLU A 76 -26.02 -22.42 -3.08
N ILE A 77 -25.69 -22.23 -1.81
CA ILE A 77 -26.57 -21.58 -0.83
C ILE A 77 -26.70 -20.06 -1.10
N ALA A 78 -25.62 -19.38 -1.49
CA ALA A 78 -25.65 -17.97 -1.84
C ALA A 78 -26.47 -17.68 -3.11
N GLN A 79 -26.49 -18.59 -4.09
CA GLN A 79 -27.32 -18.46 -5.29
C GLN A 79 -28.82 -18.67 -5.02
N MET A 80 -29.18 -19.51 -4.02
CA MET A 80 -30.58 -19.71 -3.63
C MET A 80 -31.14 -18.54 -2.82
N SER A 81 -30.33 -17.84 -2.02
CA SER A 81 -30.80 -16.70 -1.22
C SER A 81 -31.02 -15.41 -2.03
N LEU A 82 -30.33 -15.25 -3.18
CA LEU A 82 -30.50 -14.10 -4.08
C LEU A 82 -31.79 -14.15 -4.92
N HIS A 83 -32.45 -15.32 -5.03
CA HIS A 83 -33.72 -15.44 -5.77
C HIS A 83 -34.95 -15.05 -4.95
N ASN A 84 -34.85 -14.93 -3.64
CA ASN A 84 -35.99 -14.62 -2.75
C ASN A 84 -36.07 -13.17 -2.24
N SER A 85 -35.06 -12.34 -2.49
CA SER A 85 -35.11 -10.91 -2.17
C SER A 85 -35.34 -10.10 -3.46
N GLY A 86 -36.51 -9.52 -3.62
CA GLY A 86 -36.97 -8.75 -4.77
C GLY A 86 -36.24 -7.43 -5.02
N TYR A 87 -34.92 -7.35 -4.82
CA TYR A 87 -34.09 -6.19 -5.15
C TYR A 87 -33.49 -6.34 -6.55
N THR A 88 -34.01 -5.59 -7.50
CA THR A 88 -33.41 -5.41 -8.83
C THR A 88 -32.20 -4.47 -8.72
N ALA A 89 -30.98 -5.03 -8.84
CA ALA A 89 -29.77 -4.24 -8.98
C ALA A 89 -29.75 -3.45 -10.32
N PRO A 90 -29.14 -2.25 -10.36
CA PRO A 90 -29.03 -1.46 -11.61
C PRO A 90 -28.33 -2.26 -12.70
N VAL A 91 -28.80 -2.07 -13.95
CA VAL A 91 -28.41 -2.83 -15.15
C VAL A 91 -26.91 -2.82 -15.45
N SER A 92 -26.16 -1.81 -14.98
CA SER A 92 -24.71 -1.70 -15.14
C SER A 92 -23.88 -2.75 -14.40
N TYR A 93 -24.43 -3.38 -13.35
CA TYR A 93 -23.73 -4.41 -12.57
C TYR A 93 -23.84 -5.82 -13.15
N ARG A 94 -24.82 -6.05 -14.05
CA ARG A 94 -25.03 -7.37 -14.68
C ARG A 94 -24.09 -7.66 -15.85
N GLN A 95 -23.54 -6.65 -16.50
CA GLN A 95 -22.63 -6.83 -17.63
C GLN A 95 -21.17 -7.08 -17.22
N MET A 96 -20.73 -6.61 -16.03
CA MET A 96 -19.36 -6.85 -15.58
C MET A 96 -19.12 -8.22 -14.94
N SER A 97 -20.15 -8.94 -14.50
CA SER A 97 -19.99 -10.23 -13.80
C SER A 97 -20.04 -11.46 -14.72
N SER A 98 -20.41 -11.32 -16.01
CA SER A 98 -20.51 -12.44 -16.95
C SER A 98 -19.34 -12.56 -17.94
N GLU A 99 -18.48 -11.54 -18.05
CA GLU A 99 -17.33 -11.56 -18.99
C GLU A 99 -15.98 -11.91 -18.31
N THR A 100 -15.93 -12.10 -16.99
CA THR A 100 -14.68 -12.39 -16.27
C THR A 100 -14.46 -13.87 -15.96
N HIS A 101 -15.26 -14.79 -16.50
CA HIS A 101 -15.19 -16.22 -16.14
C HIS A 101 -14.70 -17.17 -17.23
N GLU A 102 -14.31 -16.69 -18.40
CA GLU A 102 -13.69 -17.55 -19.42
C GLU A 102 -12.30 -17.04 -19.77
N GLY A 103 -11.29 -17.81 -19.50
CA GLY A 103 -9.97 -17.69 -20.09
C GLY A 103 -8.80 -17.53 -19.16
N PHE A 104 -8.53 -18.55 -18.38
CA PHE A 104 -7.26 -18.69 -17.71
C PHE A 104 -6.61 -20.03 -18.13
N ALA A 105 -5.61 -19.97 -18.96
CA ALA A 105 -4.90 -21.15 -19.44
C ALA A 105 -3.66 -21.44 -18.59
N THR A 106 -3.51 -22.67 -18.18
CA THR A 106 -2.30 -23.18 -17.50
C THR A 106 -1.11 -23.08 -18.44
N ILE A 107 -0.02 -22.43 -18.01
CA ILE A 107 1.22 -22.42 -18.78
C ILE A 107 1.74 -23.84 -18.88
N GLN A 108 1.60 -24.47 -20.03
CA GLN A 108 2.45 -25.59 -20.37
C GLN A 108 3.84 -25.01 -20.69
N GLN A 109 4.83 -25.31 -19.85
CA GLN A 109 6.23 -25.08 -20.17
C GLN A 109 6.53 -25.69 -21.53
N THR A 110 6.78 -24.84 -22.52
CA THR A 110 7.19 -25.34 -23.83
C THR A 110 8.64 -25.80 -23.70
N LYS A 111 8.98 -26.91 -24.34
CA LYS A 111 10.33 -27.53 -24.32
C LYS A 111 11.48 -26.58 -24.67
N PHE A 112 11.21 -25.41 -25.22
CA PHE A 112 12.20 -24.42 -25.62
C PHE A 112 12.64 -23.53 -24.44
N VAL A 113 11.76 -23.23 -23.47
CA VAL A 113 12.12 -22.50 -22.24
C VAL A 113 13.04 -23.35 -21.37
N ASP A 114 12.86 -24.68 -21.36
CA ASP A 114 13.71 -25.61 -20.62
C ASP A 114 15.13 -25.73 -21.22
N SER A 115 15.33 -25.38 -22.51
CA SER A 115 16.60 -25.46 -23.20
C SER A 115 17.37 -24.14 -23.26
N PHE A 116 16.70 -23.00 -23.06
CA PHE A 116 17.26 -21.66 -23.18
C PHE A 116 17.32 -20.94 -21.84
N ASN A 117 18.47 -21.00 -21.18
CA ASN A 117 18.66 -20.31 -19.90
C ASN A 117 18.98 -18.84 -20.14
N PHE A 118 17.94 -18.02 -20.47
CA PHE A 118 18.07 -16.61 -20.76
C PHE A 118 18.73 -15.80 -19.61
N SER A 119 18.63 -16.27 -18.38
CA SER A 119 19.23 -15.62 -17.23
C SER A 119 20.75 -15.57 -17.24
N LYS A 120 21.39 -16.51 -17.91
CA LYS A 120 22.86 -16.45 -18.13
C LYS A 120 23.27 -15.23 -18.96
N TYR A 121 22.33 -14.64 -19.70
CA TYR A 121 22.58 -13.54 -20.62
C TYR A 121 22.08 -12.20 -20.14
N PHE A 122 21.21 -12.20 -19.11
CA PHE A 122 20.76 -10.97 -18.45
C PHE A 122 21.71 -10.64 -17.30
N ASP A 123 22.96 -10.33 -17.69
CA ASP A 123 24.02 -9.91 -16.79
C ASP A 123 23.99 -8.37 -16.56
N LEU A 124 24.85 -7.92 -15.67
CA LEU A 124 24.97 -6.50 -15.32
C LEU A 124 25.27 -5.62 -16.54
N THR A 125 25.99 -6.12 -17.54
CA THR A 125 26.38 -5.38 -18.74
C THR A 125 25.15 -5.10 -19.62
N LEU A 126 24.36 -6.12 -19.89
CA LEU A 126 23.12 -5.96 -20.66
C LEU A 126 22.09 -5.11 -19.88
N PHE A 127 21.97 -5.34 -18.59
CA PHE A 127 21.09 -4.54 -17.71
C PHE A 127 21.44 -3.06 -17.78
N SER A 128 22.72 -2.69 -17.57
CA SER A 128 23.18 -1.29 -17.60
C SER A 128 22.87 -0.59 -18.93
N LYS A 129 22.90 -1.33 -20.02
CA LYS A 129 22.53 -0.84 -21.35
C LYS A 129 21.03 -0.61 -21.51
N LEU A 130 20.20 -1.49 -20.94
CA LEU A 130 18.74 -1.45 -21.09
C LEU A 130 18.07 -0.44 -20.15
N VAL A 131 18.66 -0.20 -18.98
CA VAL A 131 18.08 0.69 -17.96
C VAL A 131 18.02 2.16 -18.40
N ASP A 132 18.86 2.55 -19.36
CA ASP A 132 18.87 3.91 -19.93
C ASP A 132 17.72 4.17 -20.92
N VAL A 133 17.00 3.13 -21.33
CA VAL A 133 15.89 3.26 -22.28
C VAL A 133 14.61 3.65 -21.52
N THR A 134 14.42 4.94 -21.29
CA THR A 134 13.32 5.48 -20.50
C THR A 134 11.92 5.11 -20.99
N ASN A 135 11.72 5.03 -22.33
CA ASN A 135 10.42 4.74 -22.93
C ASN A 135 9.98 3.26 -22.80
N CYS A 136 10.85 2.40 -22.25
CA CYS A 136 10.61 0.95 -22.17
C CYS A 136 10.75 0.42 -20.72
N ARG A 137 10.63 1.29 -19.72
CA ARG A 137 10.86 0.90 -18.31
C ARG A 137 9.87 -0.17 -17.84
N SER A 138 8.59 -0.10 -18.22
CA SER A 138 7.58 -1.12 -17.92
C SER A 138 7.94 -2.49 -18.53
N GLN A 139 8.46 -2.50 -19.75
CA GLN A 139 8.94 -3.72 -20.39
C GLN A 139 10.16 -4.31 -19.65
N LEU A 140 11.06 -3.46 -19.17
CA LEU A 140 12.22 -3.91 -18.38
C LEU A 140 11.79 -4.56 -17.06
N PHE A 141 10.78 -4.01 -16.37
CA PHE A 141 10.19 -4.65 -15.19
C PHE A 141 9.61 -6.02 -15.50
N THR A 142 8.88 -6.17 -16.62
CA THR A 142 8.33 -7.46 -17.03
C THR A 142 9.44 -8.48 -17.35
N ILE A 143 10.47 -8.07 -18.07
CA ILE A 143 11.63 -8.94 -18.34
C ILE A 143 12.31 -9.37 -17.04
N PHE A 144 12.53 -8.44 -16.13
CA PHE A 144 13.11 -8.71 -14.82
C PHE A 144 12.29 -9.72 -14.01
N GLN A 145 10.96 -9.57 -14.04
CA GLN A 145 10.02 -10.53 -13.44
C GLN A 145 10.17 -11.92 -14.03
N ILE A 146 10.26 -12.04 -15.36
CA ILE A 146 10.45 -13.34 -16.04
C ILE A 146 11.79 -13.95 -15.62
N CYS A 147 12.85 -13.16 -15.54
CA CYS A 147 14.15 -13.62 -15.05
C CYS A 147 14.07 -14.17 -13.61
N ILE A 148 13.27 -13.53 -12.74
CA ILE A 148 13.04 -14.02 -11.38
C ILE A 148 12.25 -15.33 -11.37
N GLN A 149 11.25 -15.47 -12.24
CA GLN A 149 10.48 -16.71 -12.36
C GLN A 149 11.35 -17.90 -12.79
N ILE A 150 12.29 -17.67 -13.70
CA ILE A 150 13.20 -18.70 -14.20
C ILE A 150 14.30 -19.03 -13.17
N ASN A 151 14.91 -18.04 -12.52
CA ASN A 151 16.09 -18.20 -11.66
C ASN A 151 15.79 -18.23 -10.17
N GLY A 152 14.54 -17.98 -9.80
CA GLY A 152 14.12 -17.84 -8.41
C GLY A 152 14.43 -16.47 -7.81
N PHE A 153 14.00 -16.30 -6.57
CA PHE A 153 14.09 -15.03 -5.82
C PHE A 153 15.52 -14.57 -5.49
N LYS A 154 16.54 -15.39 -5.78
CA LYS A 154 17.94 -15.00 -5.62
C LYS A 154 18.49 -14.18 -6.79
N PHE A 155 17.75 -14.08 -7.90
CA PHE A 155 18.22 -13.37 -9.09
C PHE A 155 18.55 -11.89 -8.82
N PRO A 156 17.71 -11.09 -8.14
CA PRO A 156 18.04 -9.71 -7.78
C PRO A 156 19.30 -9.60 -6.91
N GLN A 157 19.47 -10.50 -5.94
CA GLN A 157 20.66 -10.58 -5.11
C GLN A 157 21.91 -10.90 -5.92
N ASN A 158 21.82 -11.87 -6.84
CA ASN A 158 22.96 -12.21 -7.71
C ASN A 158 23.43 -11.02 -8.54
N LEU A 159 22.49 -10.24 -9.09
CA LEU A 159 22.79 -9.04 -9.87
C LEU A 159 23.46 -7.94 -9.01
N ALA A 160 23.00 -7.76 -7.78
CA ALA A 160 23.66 -6.88 -6.82
C ALA A 160 25.07 -7.36 -6.47
N ASP A 161 25.24 -8.68 -6.21
CA ASP A 161 26.53 -9.28 -5.88
C ASP A 161 27.54 -9.20 -7.04
N GLU A 162 27.08 -9.30 -8.28
CA GLU A 162 27.95 -9.08 -9.47
C GLU A 162 28.51 -7.68 -9.49
N TRP A 163 27.67 -6.67 -9.24
CA TRP A 163 28.13 -5.28 -9.19
C TRP A 163 29.08 -5.01 -8.02
N LEU A 164 28.81 -5.59 -6.83
CA LEU A 164 29.64 -5.44 -5.64
C LEU A 164 31.04 -6.08 -5.80
N LYS A 165 31.20 -7.09 -6.68
CA LYS A 165 32.50 -7.75 -6.95
C LYS A 165 33.40 -6.97 -7.88
N ILE A 166 32.91 -5.91 -8.52
CA ILE A 166 33.75 -5.10 -9.40
C ILE A 166 34.78 -4.36 -8.55
N GLU A 167 36.07 -4.68 -8.79
CA GLU A 167 37.16 -4.03 -8.08
C GLU A 167 37.29 -2.58 -8.53
N ILE A 168 37.31 -1.68 -7.56
CA ILE A 168 37.48 -0.24 -7.79
C ILE A 168 39.00 0.02 -7.89
N GLN A 169 39.43 0.55 -9.01
CA GLN A 169 40.83 0.95 -9.22
C GLN A 169 41.07 2.33 -8.61
N ASP A 170 42.07 2.43 -7.74
CA ASP A 170 42.40 3.67 -7.01
C ASP A 170 42.90 4.81 -7.91
N ASP A 171 43.25 4.55 -9.21
CA ASP A 171 43.92 5.50 -10.07
C ASP A 171 43.16 5.97 -11.32
N SER A 172 41.83 5.67 -11.48
CA SER A 172 41.13 6.15 -12.67
C SER A 172 39.74 6.72 -12.34
N ASP A 173 39.65 8.05 -12.37
CA ASP A 173 38.41 8.82 -12.09
C ASP A 173 37.26 8.46 -13.05
N ASP A 174 37.59 8.20 -14.36
CA ASP A 174 36.55 7.86 -15.36
C ASP A 174 35.93 6.49 -15.12
N ILE A 175 36.70 5.48 -14.69
CA ILE A 175 36.22 4.14 -14.39
C ILE A 175 35.32 4.21 -13.13
N ASN A 176 35.77 4.95 -12.12
CA ASN A 176 34.97 5.14 -10.89
C ASN A 176 33.68 5.87 -11.16
N ALA A 177 33.67 6.91 -12.00
CA ALA A 177 32.46 7.63 -12.40
C ALA A 177 31.46 6.71 -13.12
N HIS A 178 31.93 5.86 -14.05
CA HIS A 178 31.08 4.88 -14.74
C HIS A 178 30.52 3.84 -13.78
N HIS A 179 31.32 3.35 -12.85
CA HIS A 179 30.89 2.38 -11.83
C HIS A 179 29.85 2.98 -10.87
N ILE A 180 30.01 4.23 -10.44
CA ILE A 180 29.02 4.97 -9.66
C ILE A 180 27.70 5.07 -10.43
N ASP A 181 27.74 5.43 -11.73
CA ASP A 181 26.53 5.53 -12.55
C ASP A 181 25.79 4.19 -12.68
N GLN A 182 26.52 3.10 -12.87
CA GLN A 182 25.95 1.75 -12.89
C GLN A 182 25.29 1.42 -11.55
N GLY A 183 25.96 1.70 -10.43
CA GLY A 183 25.41 1.46 -9.08
C GLY A 183 24.15 2.27 -8.80
N LEU A 184 24.12 3.55 -9.18
CA LEU A 184 22.95 4.39 -9.07
C LEU A 184 21.79 3.85 -9.90
N LYS A 185 22.03 3.50 -11.17
CA LYS A 185 21.00 2.97 -12.07
C LYS A 185 20.45 1.64 -11.58
N LEU A 186 21.33 0.71 -11.17
CA LEU A 186 20.94 -0.58 -10.63
C LEU A 186 20.15 -0.42 -9.32
N GLY A 187 20.68 0.36 -8.37
CA GLY A 187 20.02 0.58 -7.10
C GLY A 187 18.63 1.22 -7.25
N ILE A 188 18.52 2.27 -8.08
CA ILE A 188 17.24 2.93 -8.36
C ILE A 188 16.25 1.94 -9.00
N PHE A 189 16.70 1.13 -9.98
CA PHE A 189 15.86 0.14 -10.63
C PHE A 189 15.36 -0.93 -9.65
N LEU A 190 16.24 -1.51 -8.85
CA LEU A 190 15.89 -2.52 -7.84
C LEU A 190 14.86 -1.97 -6.83
N GLY A 191 15.06 -0.72 -6.38
CA GLY A 191 14.11 -0.07 -5.49
C GLY A 191 12.75 0.23 -6.15
N ASP A 192 12.71 0.61 -7.43
CA ASP A 192 11.47 0.80 -8.18
C ASP A 192 10.76 -0.54 -8.45
N ALA A 193 11.54 -1.61 -8.64
CA ALA A 193 11.04 -2.96 -8.87
C ALA A 193 10.63 -3.70 -7.58
N GLY A 194 10.72 -3.06 -6.39
CA GLY A 194 10.30 -3.63 -5.11
C GLY A 194 11.30 -4.57 -4.43
N TRP A 195 12.58 -4.52 -4.82
CA TRP A 195 13.68 -5.28 -4.20
C TRP A 195 14.50 -4.37 -3.28
N PHE A 196 13.92 -4.07 -2.12
CA PHE A 196 14.38 -2.99 -1.24
C PHE A 196 15.69 -3.33 -0.53
N SER A 197 15.90 -4.55 -0.10
CA SER A 197 17.15 -5.00 0.53
C SER A 197 18.33 -4.91 -0.42
N GLU A 198 18.17 -5.38 -1.65
CA GLU A 198 19.20 -5.35 -2.69
C GLU A 198 19.49 -3.92 -3.16
N CYS A 199 18.43 -3.10 -3.25
CA CYS A 199 18.58 -1.67 -3.51
C CYS A 199 19.42 -0.98 -2.44
N ALA A 200 19.10 -1.19 -1.16
CA ALA A 200 19.84 -0.60 -0.05
C ALA A 200 21.30 -1.04 -0.04
N LEU A 201 21.57 -2.33 -0.30
CA LEU A 201 22.91 -2.87 -0.41
C LEU A 201 23.75 -2.20 -1.51
N VAL A 202 23.18 -2.08 -2.72
CA VAL A 202 23.87 -1.42 -3.86
C VAL A 202 24.10 0.06 -3.58
N LEU A 203 23.06 0.78 -3.09
CA LEU A 203 23.17 2.22 -2.87
C LEU A 203 24.09 2.58 -1.69
N SER A 204 24.10 1.80 -0.62
CA SER A 204 25.05 2.01 0.49
C SER A 204 26.50 1.88 0.04
N HIS A 205 26.78 0.89 -0.82
CA HIS A 205 28.11 0.73 -1.40
C HIS A 205 28.45 1.84 -2.40
N THR A 206 27.50 2.23 -3.27
CA THR A 206 27.65 3.36 -4.18
C THR A 206 27.96 4.66 -3.44
N TYR A 207 27.23 4.95 -2.35
CA TYR A 207 27.48 6.10 -1.51
C TYR A 207 28.89 6.09 -0.92
N LYS A 208 29.34 4.94 -0.43
CA LYS A 208 30.71 4.77 0.08
C LYS A 208 31.76 5.07 -1.00
N ILE A 209 31.56 4.59 -2.24
CA ILE A 209 32.48 4.89 -3.36
C ILE A 209 32.53 6.40 -3.62
N ILE A 210 31.36 7.06 -3.75
CA ILE A 210 31.29 8.49 -4.01
C ILE A 210 32.06 9.29 -2.95
N THR A 211 31.91 8.93 -1.68
CA THR A 211 32.44 9.72 -0.56
C THR A 211 33.88 9.39 -0.20
N THR A 212 34.44 8.24 -0.61
CA THR A 212 35.77 7.81 -0.16
C THR A 212 36.78 7.58 -1.26
N LYS A 213 36.33 7.27 -2.50
CA LYS A 213 37.21 6.83 -3.59
C LYS A 213 37.11 7.69 -4.85
N TRP A 214 36.02 8.45 -5.01
CA TRP A 214 35.86 9.27 -6.20
C TRP A 214 36.35 10.71 -5.96
N VAL A 215 37.33 11.15 -6.75
CA VAL A 215 37.81 12.53 -6.74
C VAL A 215 37.14 13.27 -7.87
N CYS A 216 36.07 13.99 -7.56
CA CYS A 216 35.33 14.80 -8.53
C CYS A 216 35.77 16.25 -8.46
N LEU A 217 36.27 16.82 -9.58
CA LEU A 217 36.63 18.22 -9.69
C LEU A 217 35.40 19.14 -9.72
N ASP A 218 34.25 18.64 -10.20
CA ASP A 218 32.98 19.34 -10.20
C ASP A 218 32.16 18.99 -8.96
N ARG A 219 32.19 19.87 -7.96
CA ARG A 219 31.45 19.70 -6.72
C ARG A 219 29.93 19.65 -6.93
N ASN A 220 29.39 20.31 -7.96
CA ASN A 220 27.95 20.23 -8.26
C ASN A 220 27.58 18.82 -8.74
N LEU A 221 28.38 18.22 -9.60
CA LEU A 221 28.15 16.86 -10.07
C LEU A 221 28.26 15.84 -8.93
N GLU A 222 29.24 16.01 -8.05
CA GLU A 222 29.38 15.18 -6.85
C GLU A 222 28.12 15.24 -5.97
N LEU A 223 27.65 16.44 -5.65
CA LEU A 223 26.45 16.64 -4.84
C LEU A 223 25.18 16.10 -5.51
N VAL A 224 25.06 16.22 -6.83
CA VAL A 224 23.93 15.61 -7.59
C VAL A 224 23.90 14.10 -7.39
N LYS A 225 25.05 13.43 -7.52
CA LYS A 225 25.12 11.96 -7.35
C LYS A 225 24.87 11.54 -5.91
N ILE A 226 25.42 12.27 -4.94
CA ILE A 226 25.16 12.03 -3.52
C ILE A 226 23.66 12.15 -3.21
N ILE A 227 23.02 13.25 -3.64
CA ILE A 227 21.61 13.48 -3.31
C ILE A 227 20.68 12.48 -4.01
N GLN A 228 21.00 12.06 -5.24
CA GLN A 228 20.27 11.00 -5.94
C GLN A 228 20.36 9.67 -5.19
N CYS A 229 21.57 9.28 -4.78
CA CYS A 229 21.83 8.07 -4.03
C CYS A 229 21.07 8.06 -2.70
N LEU A 230 21.27 9.10 -1.88
CA LEU A 230 20.65 9.22 -0.57
C LEU A 230 19.12 9.29 -0.65
N THR A 231 18.56 9.99 -1.65
CA THR A 231 17.11 10.12 -1.85
C THR A 231 16.47 8.75 -2.05
N LYS A 232 17.00 7.95 -3.00
CA LYS A 232 16.43 6.63 -3.26
C LYS A 232 16.68 5.66 -2.12
N TRP A 233 17.88 5.71 -1.52
CA TRP A 233 18.22 4.86 -0.38
C TRP A 233 17.31 5.14 0.82
N LEU A 234 17.12 6.42 1.20
CA LEU A 234 16.22 6.79 2.30
C LEU A 234 14.77 6.36 2.05
N LEU A 235 14.25 6.57 0.81
CA LEU A 235 12.90 6.14 0.44
C LEU A 235 12.72 4.63 0.61
N VAL A 236 13.69 3.85 0.14
CA VAL A 236 13.61 2.39 0.15
C VAL A 236 13.71 1.84 1.57
N VAL A 237 14.70 2.26 2.36
CA VAL A 237 14.85 1.76 3.74
C VAL A 237 13.71 2.20 4.65
N SER A 238 13.12 3.41 4.39
CA SER A 238 11.92 3.87 5.08
C SER A 238 10.72 2.99 4.73
N ASN A 239 10.47 2.71 3.44
CA ASN A 239 9.37 1.86 2.99
C ASN A 239 9.55 0.39 3.40
N TYR A 240 10.78 -0.08 3.55
CA TYR A 240 11.10 -1.40 4.07
C TYR A 240 11.00 -1.49 5.60
N HIS A 241 10.80 -0.33 6.25
CA HIS A 241 10.75 -0.17 7.71
C HIS A 241 12.05 -0.64 8.43
N ASN A 242 13.19 -0.47 7.79
CA ASN A 242 14.50 -0.61 8.43
C ASN A 242 14.89 0.72 9.09
N PHE A 243 14.35 0.99 10.27
CA PHE A 243 14.46 2.29 10.94
C PHE A 243 15.88 2.62 11.40
N ASP A 244 16.68 1.62 11.76
CA ASP A 244 18.07 1.84 12.20
C ASP A 244 18.92 2.36 11.05
N GLU A 245 18.87 1.72 9.90
CA GLU A 245 19.56 2.17 8.69
C GLU A 245 18.98 3.50 8.18
N ALA A 246 17.66 3.63 8.16
CA ALA A 246 16.99 4.85 7.72
C ALA A 246 17.43 6.08 8.53
N LYS A 247 17.64 5.93 9.84
CA LYS A 247 18.14 6.99 10.72
C LYS A 247 19.54 7.45 10.33
N ILE A 248 20.43 6.51 9.99
CA ILE A 248 21.80 6.82 9.56
C ILE A 248 21.76 7.57 8.21
N VAL A 249 20.98 7.04 7.24
CA VAL A 249 20.82 7.67 5.93
C VAL A 249 20.21 9.07 6.04
N LEU A 250 19.23 9.26 6.92
CA LEU A 250 18.65 10.57 7.20
C LEU A 250 19.69 11.60 7.68
N GLN A 251 20.61 11.21 8.56
CA GLN A 251 21.66 12.12 9.02
C GLN A 251 22.54 12.58 7.85
N HIS A 252 22.95 11.66 6.98
CA HIS A 252 23.71 12.01 5.77
C HIS A 252 22.90 12.88 4.81
N MET A 253 21.61 12.58 4.64
CA MET A 253 20.69 13.37 3.82
C MET A 253 20.55 14.81 4.33
N LEU A 254 20.28 15.01 5.62
CA LEU A 254 20.10 16.34 6.22
C LEU A 254 21.39 17.16 6.13
N HIS A 255 22.55 16.54 6.34
CA HIS A 255 23.83 17.20 6.15
C HIS A 255 24.04 17.65 4.70
N THR A 256 23.73 16.78 3.72
CA THR A 256 23.86 17.12 2.29
C THR A 256 22.89 18.23 1.88
N ILE A 257 21.64 18.19 2.38
CA ILE A 257 20.65 19.23 2.17
C ILE A 257 21.16 20.58 2.69
N ASP A 258 21.70 20.63 3.90
CA ASP A 258 22.25 21.86 4.51
C ASP A 258 23.37 22.47 3.66
N ILE A 259 24.26 21.64 3.11
CA ILE A 259 25.30 22.08 2.19
C ILE A 259 24.68 22.71 0.94
N ILE A 260 23.73 22.01 0.30
CA ILE A 260 23.10 22.47 -0.95
C ILE A 260 22.28 23.76 -0.72
N GLU A 261 21.55 23.86 0.39
CA GLU A 261 20.75 25.06 0.72
C GLU A 261 21.62 26.31 0.91
N LYS A 262 22.86 26.17 1.40
CA LYS A 262 23.81 27.27 1.62
C LYS A 262 24.60 27.67 0.37
N MET A 263 24.47 26.95 -0.75
CA MET A 263 25.18 27.27 -1.99
C MET A 263 24.61 28.51 -2.67
N GLU A 264 25.46 29.49 -2.95
CA GLU A 264 25.08 30.68 -3.73
C GLU A 264 24.80 30.28 -5.20
N GLY A 265 23.73 30.83 -5.77
CA GLY A 265 23.37 30.56 -7.18
C GLY A 265 22.89 29.14 -7.48
N ARG A 266 22.38 28.43 -6.50
CA ARG A 266 21.89 27.05 -6.60
C ARG A 266 20.91 26.87 -7.75
N THR A 267 21.24 25.99 -8.69
CA THR A 267 20.37 25.54 -9.80
C THR A 267 19.70 24.21 -9.52
N LEU A 268 20.28 23.38 -8.64
CA LEU A 268 19.79 22.05 -8.30
C LEU A 268 18.46 22.11 -7.54
N CYS A 269 17.45 21.40 -8.06
CA CYS A 269 16.16 21.20 -7.38
C CYS A 269 16.23 19.94 -6.51
N ILE A 270 16.01 20.07 -5.21
CA ILE A 270 16.05 18.98 -4.23
C ILE A 270 14.67 18.61 -3.68
N ALA A 271 13.60 18.98 -4.40
CA ALA A 271 12.22 18.69 -3.98
C ALA A 271 11.99 17.20 -3.65
N TYR A 272 12.56 16.29 -4.45
CA TYR A 272 12.39 14.85 -4.22
C TYR A 272 13.20 14.34 -3.01
N ALA A 273 14.30 15.00 -2.66
CA ALA A 273 15.01 14.73 -1.42
C ALA A 273 14.17 15.10 -0.19
N TYR A 274 13.45 16.22 -0.25
CA TYR A 274 12.50 16.59 0.80
C TYR A 274 11.33 15.60 0.91
N VAL A 275 10.85 15.04 -0.23
CA VAL A 275 9.87 13.95 -0.21
C VAL A 275 10.41 12.72 0.51
N ALA A 276 11.68 12.36 0.28
CA ALA A 276 12.29 11.20 0.96
C ALA A 276 12.36 11.41 2.49
N VAL A 277 12.73 12.61 2.93
CA VAL A 277 12.73 12.97 4.37
C VAL A 277 11.30 12.95 4.92
N SER A 278 10.33 13.51 4.19
CA SER A 278 8.92 13.48 4.57
C SER A 278 8.39 12.04 4.69
N GLN A 279 8.75 11.14 3.76
CA GLN A 279 8.37 9.73 3.79
C GLN A 279 8.96 9.00 5.02
N TYR A 280 10.19 9.30 5.42
CA TYR A 280 10.77 8.77 6.65
C TYR A 280 9.92 9.10 7.87
N TYR A 281 9.57 10.38 8.07
CA TYR A 281 8.71 10.81 9.18
C TYR A 281 7.28 10.25 9.07
N TYR A 282 6.78 10.10 7.84
CA TYR A 282 5.46 9.49 7.60
C TYR A 282 5.38 8.04 8.09
N VAL A 283 6.39 7.22 7.81
CA VAL A 283 6.38 5.81 8.26
C VAL A 283 6.60 5.66 9.77
N LEU A 284 7.28 6.63 10.40
CA LEU A 284 7.36 6.74 11.86
C LEU A 284 6.06 7.25 12.51
N MET A 285 5.07 7.67 11.70
CA MET A 285 3.84 8.32 12.13
C MET A 285 4.06 9.69 12.80
N GLU A 286 5.18 10.35 12.54
CA GLU A 286 5.46 11.73 12.94
C GLU A 286 4.92 12.70 11.87
N PHE A 287 3.58 12.73 11.75
CA PHE A 287 2.90 13.34 10.61
C PHE A 287 3.09 14.86 10.49
N ASN A 288 3.29 15.58 11.59
CA ASN A 288 3.56 17.02 11.56
C ASN A 288 4.92 17.31 10.93
N GLU A 289 5.96 16.54 11.28
CA GLU A 289 7.27 16.64 10.65
C GLU A 289 7.20 16.24 9.17
N ALA A 290 6.51 15.13 8.87
CA ALA A 290 6.28 14.71 7.50
C ALA A 290 5.62 15.82 6.67
N TRP A 291 4.64 16.53 7.22
CA TRP A 291 3.96 17.65 6.58
C TRP A 291 4.89 18.83 6.33
N SER A 292 5.68 19.20 7.32
CA SER A 292 6.65 20.29 7.19
C SER A 292 7.59 20.06 6.00
N TRP A 293 8.11 18.84 5.84
CA TRP A 293 8.98 18.47 4.73
C TRP A 293 8.24 18.35 3.40
N ALA A 294 6.99 17.84 3.39
CA ALA A 294 6.17 17.78 2.18
C ALA A 294 5.86 19.18 1.63
N VAL A 295 5.55 20.14 2.52
CA VAL A 295 5.34 21.56 2.14
C VAL A 295 6.63 22.15 1.57
N LYS A 296 7.79 21.96 2.21
CA LYS A 296 9.08 22.39 1.67
C LYS A 296 9.32 21.81 0.26
N ALA A 297 8.97 20.55 0.03
CA ALA A 297 9.10 19.91 -1.28
C ALA A 297 8.28 20.63 -2.36
N VAL A 298 7.03 21.00 -2.06
CA VAL A 298 6.17 21.74 -3.01
C VAL A 298 6.72 23.13 -3.29
N TYR A 299 7.21 23.84 -2.28
CA TYR A 299 7.79 25.17 -2.47
C TYR A 299 9.12 25.17 -3.21
N GLU A 300 9.88 24.07 -3.16
CA GLU A 300 11.12 23.88 -3.91
C GLU A 300 10.89 23.64 -5.43
N LEU A 301 9.70 23.20 -5.83
CA LEU A 301 9.36 23.02 -7.24
C LEU A 301 9.44 24.35 -8.01
N ARG A 302 9.90 24.28 -9.25
CA ARG A 302 10.00 25.38 -10.20
C ARG A 302 9.09 25.12 -11.39
N ASP A 303 8.67 26.16 -12.11
CA ASP A 303 7.81 26.01 -13.31
C ASP A 303 8.46 25.09 -14.35
N LYS A 304 9.79 25.17 -14.50
CA LYS A 304 10.59 24.32 -15.39
C LYS A 304 10.84 22.91 -14.85
N SER A 305 10.39 22.57 -13.64
CA SER A 305 10.52 21.22 -13.12
C SER A 305 9.75 20.23 -13.99
N ALA A 306 10.33 19.03 -14.19
CA ALA A 306 9.67 17.98 -14.96
C ALA A 306 8.29 17.64 -14.34
N ASP A 307 7.29 17.42 -15.18
CA ASP A 307 5.93 17.11 -14.72
C ASP A 307 5.89 15.87 -13.82
N ILE A 308 6.70 14.85 -14.13
CA ILE A 308 6.88 13.66 -13.27
C ILE A 308 7.27 14.03 -11.84
N LEU A 309 8.22 14.96 -11.68
CA LEU A 309 8.64 15.42 -10.36
C LEU A 309 7.51 16.15 -9.63
N LYS A 310 6.75 16.99 -10.35
CA LYS A 310 5.59 17.69 -9.79
C LYS A 310 4.54 16.68 -9.31
N LEU A 311 4.21 15.67 -10.12
CA LEU A 311 3.25 14.61 -9.80
C LEU A 311 3.66 13.85 -8.54
N LEU A 312 4.92 13.42 -8.44
CA LEU A 312 5.44 12.68 -7.27
C LEU A 312 5.37 13.52 -5.99
N VAL A 313 5.77 14.79 -6.05
CA VAL A 313 5.77 15.69 -4.89
C VAL A 313 4.35 15.99 -4.41
N ILE A 314 3.43 16.32 -5.34
CA ILE A 314 2.04 16.65 -4.99
C ILE A 314 1.30 15.40 -4.51
N SER A 315 1.49 14.25 -5.16
CA SER A 315 0.89 12.98 -4.73
C SER A 315 1.31 12.62 -3.30
N HIS A 316 2.59 12.81 -2.96
CA HIS A 316 3.06 12.62 -1.58
C HIS A 316 2.44 13.62 -0.59
N ALA A 317 2.29 14.88 -0.97
CA ALA A 317 1.62 15.89 -0.13
C ALA A 317 0.16 15.51 0.15
N ILE A 318 -0.58 14.98 -0.85
CA ILE A 318 -1.95 14.44 -0.66
C ILE A 318 -1.96 13.34 0.39
N LYS A 319 -1.04 12.39 0.30
CA LYS A 319 -0.91 11.28 1.26
C LYS A 319 -0.73 11.80 2.70
N VAL A 320 0.17 12.77 2.90
CA VAL A 320 0.44 13.34 4.23
C VAL A 320 -0.75 14.18 4.73
N CYS A 321 -1.39 14.99 3.87
CA CYS A 321 -2.62 15.71 4.19
C CYS A 321 -3.72 14.78 4.69
N SER A 322 -3.89 13.64 4.03
CA SER A 322 -4.96 12.68 4.34
C SER A 322 -4.82 12.10 5.75
N VAL A 323 -3.60 11.77 6.17
CA VAL A 323 -3.37 11.23 7.54
C VAL A 323 -3.41 12.31 8.63
N LEU A 324 -3.19 13.57 8.27
CA LEU A 324 -3.35 14.73 9.15
C LEU A 324 -4.79 15.23 9.24
N ASN A 325 -5.74 14.55 8.58
CA ASN A 325 -7.15 14.92 8.49
C ASN A 325 -7.40 16.29 7.82
N LYS A 326 -6.43 16.80 7.03
CA LYS A 326 -6.57 18.00 6.19
C LYS A 326 -7.28 17.61 4.87
N LEU A 327 -8.49 17.02 5.00
CA LEU A 327 -9.19 16.37 3.89
C LEU A 327 -9.62 17.35 2.79
N SER A 328 -9.99 18.59 3.14
CA SER A 328 -10.34 19.64 2.17
C SER A 328 -9.13 19.98 1.28
N THR A 329 -7.96 20.17 1.87
CA THR A 329 -6.70 20.40 1.15
C THR A 329 -6.33 19.22 0.27
N ALA A 330 -6.42 17.99 0.80
CA ALA A 330 -6.12 16.76 0.05
C ALA A 330 -7.05 16.63 -1.18
N LYS A 331 -8.36 16.90 -1.02
CA LYS A 331 -9.33 16.87 -2.12
C LYS A 331 -9.00 17.91 -3.20
N LYS A 332 -8.71 19.16 -2.81
CA LYS A 332 -8.33 20.22 -3.76
C LYS A 332 -7.09 19.85 -4.56
N LEU A 333 -6.06 19.29 -3.90
CA LEU A 333 -4.83 18.83 -4.56
C LEU A 333 -5.12 17.64 -5.49
N LEU A 334 -5.95 16.68 -5.07
CA LEU A 334 -6.33 15.52 -5.86
C LEU A 334 -7.08 15.93 -7.12
N ASN A 335 -8.05 16.85 -7.00
CA ASN A 335 -8.79 17.38 -8.15
C ASN A 335 -7.85 18.01 -9.19
N GLN A 336 -6.80 18.74 -8.73
CA GLN A 336 -5.80 19.31 -9.65
C GLN A 336 -4.95 18.22 -10.33
N LEU A 337 -4.63 17.10 -9.67
CA LEU A 337 -3.93 15.99 -10.32
C LEU A 337 -4.79 15.30 -11.36
N HIS A 338 -6.09 15.15 -11.13
CA HIS A 338 -7.02 14.52 -12.08
C HIS A 338 -7.23 15.37 -13.37
N THR A 339 -6.90 16.66 -13.37
CA THR A 339 -6.94 17.47 -14.60
C THR A 339 -5.76 17.22 -15.53
N TYR A 340 -4.75 16.48 -15.10
CA TYR A 340 -3.57 16.18 -15.90
C TYR A 340 -3.87 15.05 -16.90
N GLU A 341 -3.98 15.42 -18.18
CA GLU A 341 -4.41 14.51 -19.27
C GLU A 341 -3.23 13.87 -20.04
N LYS A 342 -1.97 14.23 -19.73
CA LYS A 342 -0.82 13.65 -20.43
C LYS A 342 -0.60 12.18 -20.02
N GLU A 343 -0.03 11.39 -20.92
CA GLU A 343 0.34 10.01 -20.64
C GLU A 343 1.37 9.95 -19.52
N ILE A 344 1.02 9.24 -18.45
CA ILE A 344 1.84 9.09 -17.24
C ILE A 344 2.43 7.68 -17.21
N ASP A 345 3.67 7.53 -16.74
CA ASP A 345 4.26 6.23 -16.45
C ASP A 345 3.34 5.42 -15.54
N GLN A 346 3.10 4.16 -15.91
CA GLN A 346 2.13 3.29 -15.23
C GLN A 346 2.45 3.11 -13.74
N ASN A 347 3.73 3.09 -13.36
CA ASN A 347 4.14 2.96 -11.97
C ASN A 347 3.75 4.19 -11.14
N ILE A 348 3.92 5.40 -11.70
CA ILE A 348 3.53 6.67 -11.06
C ILE A 348 2.00 6.75 -10.95
N HIS A 349 1.30 6.33 -11.99
CA HIS A 349 -0.17 6.28 -11.96
C HIS A 349 -0.69 5.38 -10.82
N VAL A 350 -0.05 4.23 -10.61
CA VAL A 350 -0.40 3.34 -9.49
C VAL A 350 -0.13 3.99 -8.13
N ASP A 351 0.98 4.72 -7.97
CA ASP A 351 1.25 5.46 -6.72
C ASP A 351 0.20 6.54 -6.46
N MET A 352 -0.29 7.22 -7.51
CA MET A 352 -1.40 8.17 -7.39
C MET A 352 -2.69 7.47 -6.93
N LEU A 353 -3.06 6.32 -7.52
CA LEU A 353 -4.22 5.52 -7.11
C LEU A 353 -4.13 5.06 -5.65
N LEU A 354 -2.95 4.65 -5.17
CA LEU A 354 -2.73 4.27 -3.78
C LEU A 354 -2.94 5.45 -2.81
N ASN A 355 -2.49 6.64 -3.20
CA ASN A 355 -2.69 7.85 -2.39
C ASN A 355 -4.15 8.32 -2.41
N GLU A 356 -4.85 8.18 -3.53
CA GLU A 356 -6.30 8.40 -3.64
C GLU A 356 -7.08 7.40 -2.78
N ALA A 357 -6.71 6.12 -2.80
CA ALA A 357 -7.32 5.11 -1.95
C ALA A 357 -7.14 5.41 -0.45
N CYS A 358 -5.95 5.87 -0.07
CA CYS A 358 -5.67 6.32 1.30
C CYS A 358 -6.54 7.54 1.68
N TYR A 359 -6.63 8.54 0.79
CA TYR A 359 -7.52 9.70 0.98
C TYR A 359 -8.98 9.27 1.16
N SER A 360 -9.49 8.44 0.25
CA SER A 360 -10.88 7.98 0.27
C SER A 360 -11.22 7.22 1.57
N LEU A 361 -10.30 6.38 2.07
CA LEU A 361 -10.48 5.68 3.33
C LEU A 361 -10.56 6.66 4.52
N LYS A 362 -9.72 7.71 4.53
CA LYS A 362 -9.73 8.74 5.57
C LYS A 362 -10.92 9.69 5.46
N ALA A 363 -11.43 9.92 4.25
CA ALA A 363 -12.62 10.70 3.97
C ALA A 363 -13.93 9.93 4.20
N ASP A 364 -13.87 8.73 4.76
CA ASP A 364 -15.02 7.87 5.03
C ASP A 364 -15.78 7.41 3.76
N LEU A 365 -15.03 7.26 2.65
CA LEU A 365 -15.47 6.76 1.35
C LEU A 365 -14.89 5.35 1.11
N ALA A 366 -15.26 4.41 1.97
CA ALA A 366 -14.62 3.08 2.00
C ALA A 366 -14.78 2.30 0.68
N LYS A 367 -15.92 2.44 -0.03
CA LYS A 367 -16.12 1.78 -1.34
C LYS A 367 -15.18 2.31 -2.42
N ASP A 368 -14.97 3.62 -2.47
CA ASP A 368 -14.06 4.25 -3.43
C ASP A 368 -12.61 3.82 -3.15
N SER A 369 -12.25 3.79 -1.87
CA SER A 369 -10.95 3.28 -1.42
C SER A 369 -10.69 1.85 -1.91
N ILE A 370 -11.67 0.94 -1.72
CA ILE A 370 -11.58 -0.45 -2.19
C ILE A 370 -11.36 -0.51 -3.70
N ASN A 371 -12.11 0.27 -4.48
CA ASN A 371 -12.00 0.28 -5.93
C ASN A 371 -10.59 0.75 -6.37
N SER A 372 -10.09 1.84 -5.81
CA SER A 372 -8.75 2.35 -6.12
C SER A 372 -7.65 1.37 -5.73
N TYR A 373 -7.73 0.72 -4.55
CA TYR A 373 -6.79 -0.33 -4.16
C TYR A 373 -6.87 -1.56 -5.07
N TYR A 374 -8.07 -1.97 -5.51
CA TYR A 374 -8.23 -3.11 -6.41
C TYR A 374 -7.56 -2.86 -7.78
N ILE A 375 -7.78 -1.66 -8.37
CA ILE A 375 -7.13 -1.25 -9.63
C ILE A 375 -5.61 -1.17 -9.44
N ALA A 376 -5.14 -0.59 -8.34
CA ALA A 376 -3.72 -0.51 -8.02
C ALA A 376 -3.09 -1.90 -7.85
N LEU A 377 -3.78 -2.85 -7.22
CA LEU A 377 -3.33 -4.23 -7.03
C LEU A 377 -3.16 -4.95 -8.36
N ASP A 378 -4.14 -4.84 -9.26
CA ASP A 378 -4.05 -5.45 -10.59
C ASP A 378 -2.89 -4.84 -11.39
N SER A 379 -2.73 -3.51 -11.36
CA SER A 379 -1.64 -2.82 -12.03
C SER A 379 -0.26 -3.20 -11.47
N ARG A 380 -0.10 -3.34 -10.14
CA ARG A 380 1.16 -3.79 -9.52
C ARG A 380 1.50 -5.23 -9.91
N ARG A 381 0.51 -6.11 -9.95
CA ARG A 381 0.70 -7.49 -10.40
C ARG A 381 1.16 -7.56 -11.86
N ASN A 382 0.60 -6.72 -12.71
CA ASN A 382 0.97 -6.67 -14.13
C ASN A 382 2.38 -6.09 -14.34
N LEU A 383 2.80 -5.09 -13.54
CA LEU A 383 4.12 -4.47 -13.63
C LEU A 383 5.24 -5.33 -13.03
N PHE A 384 5.05 -5.83 -11.81
CA PHE A 384 6.10 -6.42 -10.99
C PHE A 384 5.89 -7.91 -10.69
N GLY A 385 4.75 -8.46 -11.11
CA GLY A 385 4.37 -9.83 -10.83
C GLY A 385 3.73 -10.03 -9.46
N TYR A 386 3.31 -11.28 -9.26
CA TYR A 386 2.60 -11.67 -8.05
C TYR A 386 3.53 -11.69 -6.82
N TYR A 387 4.72 -12.28 -6.96
CA TYR A 387 5.70 -12.42 -5.86
C TYR A 387 6.62 -11.21 -5.81
N ASN A 388 6.09 -10.08 -5.35
CA ASN A 388 6.81 -8.83 -5.24
C ASN A 388 6.36 -8.05 -4.01
N LEU A 389 7.27 -7.31 -3.36
CA LEU A 389 6.95 -6.58 -2.14
C LEU A 389 5.93 -5.46 -2.37
N HIS A 390 5.99 -4.74 -3.51
CA HIS A 390 4.96 -3.75 -3.86
C HIS A 390 3.57 -4.39 -3.94
N THR A 391 3.46 -5.57 -4.57
CA THR A 391 2.20 -6.31 -4.66
C THR A 391 1.71 -6.76 -3.27
N ALA A 392 2.62 -7.24 -2.43
CA ALA A 392 2.29 -7.66 -1.06
C ALA A 392 1.78 -6.51 -0.19
N ILE A 393 2.40 -5.33 -0.27
CA ILE A 393 1.96 -4.14 0.47
C ILE A 393 0.54 -3.75 0.05
N VAL A 394 0.25 -3.73 -1.26
CA VAL A 394 -1.11 -3.38 -1.73
C VAL A 394 -2.14 -4.41 -1.28
N PHE A 395 -1.81 -5.72 -1.22
CA PHE A 395 -2.70 -6.72 -0.63
C PHE A 395 -3.03 -6.43 0.84
N VAL A 396 -2.04 -5.98 1.62
CA VAL A 396 -2.23 -5.62 3.04
C VAL A 396 -3.12 -4.39 3.18
N ASP A 397 -2.89 -3.35 2.38
CA ASP A 397 -3.68 -2.12 2.40
C ASP A 397 -5.12 -2.37 1.92
N TYR A 398 -5.29 -3.15 0.85
CA TYR A 398 -6.60 -3.58 0.36
C TYR A 398 -7.35 -4.41 1.40
N ALA A 399 -6.67 -5.33 2.09
CA ALA A 399 -7.27 -6.11 3.16
C ALA A 399 -7.77 -5.23 4.31
N TYR A 400 -7.01 -4.19 4.66
CA TYR A 400 -7.44 -3.23 5.69
C TYR A 400 -8.62 -2.39 5.24
N ALA A 401 -8.64 -1.91 4.00
CA ALA A 401 -9.78 -1.17 3.44
C ALA A 401 -11.04 -2.04 3.38
N ARG A 402 -10.90 -3.32 2.98
CA ARG A 402 -11.99 -4.32 3.05
C ARG A 402 -12.48 -4.53 4.46
N TYR A 403 -11.57 -4.72 5.43
CA TYR A 403 -11.93 -4.87 6.84
C TYR A 403 -12.80 -3.69 7.34
N VAL A 404 -12.41 -2.45 7.00
CA VAL A 404 -13.19 -1.26 7.39
C VAL A 404 -14.57 -1.23 6.72
N CYS A 405 -14.65 -1.55 5.43
CA CYS A 405 -15.92 -1.57 4.68
C CYS A 405 -16.83 -2.72 5.10
N ASP A 406 -16.28 -3.90 5.29
CA ASP A 406 -17.02 -5.14 5.57
C ASP A 406 -17.55 -5.18 7.01
N TYR A 407 -17.17 -4.22 7.85
CA TYR A 407 -17.68 -4.10 9.22
C TYR A 407 -19.21 -3.97 9.28
N SER A 408 -19.82 -3.37 8.26
CA SER A 408 -21.27 -3.25 8.14
C SER A 408 -21.97 -4.53 7.66
N THR A 409 -21.27 -5.40 6.93
CA THR A 409 -21.80 -6.64 6.36
C THR A 409 -21.41 -7.88 7.15
N THR A 410 -20.41 -7.76 8.03
CA THR A 410 -19.78 -8.82 8.82
C THR A 410 -19.20 -9.99 8.00
N ASP A 411 -19.00 -9.83 6.69
CA ASP A 411 -18.33 -10.82 5.82
C ASP A 411 -16.87 -10.47 5.57
N PHE A 412 -16.00 -10.91 6.46
CA PHE A 412 -14.55 -10.65 6.41
C PHE A 412 -13.76 -11.67 5.58
N ASN A 413 -14.41 -12.47 4.73
CA ASN A 413 -13.71 -13.52 3.99
C ASN A 413 -12.74 -12.97 2.94
N GLU A 414 -13.13 -11.90 2.22
CA GLU A 414 -12.26 -11.26 1.24
C GLU A 414 -11.08 -10.54 1.91
N ALA A 415 -11.33 -9.83 3.02
CA ALA A 415 -10.28 -9.22 3.82
C ALA A 415 -9.26 -10.25 4.32
N MET A 416 -9.75 -11.41 4.84
CA MET A 416 -8.89 -12.51 5.30
C MET A 416 -8.08 -13.11 4.14
N ARG A 417 -8.70 -13.34 2.99
CA ARG A 417 -8.03 -13.89 1.82
C ARG A 417 -6.90 -12.98 1.36
N SER A 418 -7.17 -11.69 1.27
CA SER A 418 -6.19 -10.69 0.84
C SER A 418 -5.02 -10.53 1.81
N ILE A 419 -5.28 -10.52 3.12
CA ILE A 419 -4.19 -10.41 4.11
C ILE A 419 -3.30 -11.65 4.12
N LEU A 420 -3.87 -12.85 3.95
CA LEU A 420 -3.11 -14.08 3.85
C LEU A 420 -2.22 -14.10 2.59
N GLN A 421 -2.71 -13.56 1.46
CA GLN A 421 -1.90 -13.41 0.25
C GLN A 421 -0.72 -12.46 0.48
N GLY A 422 -0.96 -11.30 1.09
CA GLY A 422 0.11 -10.35 1.40
C GLY A 422 1.19 -10.96 2.31
N ILE A 423 0.80 -11.64 3.38
CA ILE A 423 1.71 -12.35 4.30
C ILE A 423 2.50 -13.44 3.57
N PHE A 424 1.80 -14.29 2.82
CA PHE A 424 2.42 -15.39 2.06
C PHE A 424 3.48 -14.88 1.07
N ILE A 425 3.21 -13.78 0.36
CA ILE A 425 4.19 -13.18 -0.56
C ILE A 425 5.41 -12.68 0.21
N MET A 426 5.20 -11.93 1.32
CA MET A 426 6.29 -11.41 2.14
C MET A 426 7.21 -12.51 2.68
N GLU A 427 6.62 -13.61 3.19
CA GLU A 427 7.37 -14.78 3.66
C GLU A 427 8.12 -15.48 2.49
N LYS A 428 7.48 -15.59 1.33
CA LYS A 428 8.02 -16.27 0.15
C LYS A 428 9.23 -15.56 -0.43
N ILE A 429 9.22 -14.21 -0.44
CA ILE A 429 10.35 -13.39 -0.87
C ILE A 429 11.43 -13.21 0.21
N GLY A 430 11.22 -13.83 1.40
CA GLY A 430 12.23 -13.93 2.44
C GLY A 430 12.29 -12.75 3.41
N LEU A 431 11.19 -12.01 3.64
CA LEU A 431 11.19 -10.96 4.67
C LEU A 431 11.47 -11.57 6.05
N PRO A 432 12.33 -10.94 6.87
CA PRO A 432 12.55 -11.36 8.25
C PRO A 432 11.25 -11.34 9.07
N ASN A 433 11.13 -12.30 9.99
CA ASN A 433 9.92 -12.44 10.80
C ASN A 433 9.63 -11.24 11.73
N ASP A 434 10.62 -10.46 12.05
CA ASP A 434 10.56 -9.23 12.85
C ASP A 434 10.48 -7.96 11.98
N ASN A 435 10.48 -8.10 10.66
CA ASN A 435 10.28 -6.96 9.78
C ASN A 435 8.90 -6.35 10.01
N MET A 436 8.85 -5.02 10.19
CA MET A 436 7.66 -4.29 10.59
C MET A 436 6.52 -4.38 9.55
N LEU A 437 6.81 -4.56 8.26
CA LEU A 437 5.78 -4.77 7.23
C LEU A 437 5.03 -6.08 7.48
N LEU A 438 5.77 -7.17 7.71
CA LEU A 438 5.19 -8.49 8.01
C LEU A 438 4.44 -8.47 9.36
N VAL A 439 5.00 -7.78 10.36
CA VAL A 439 4.38 -7.61 11.67
C VAL A 439 3.08 -6.79 11.58
N ASN A 440 3.06 -5.73 10.76
CA ASN A 440 1.84 -4.94 10.51
C ASN A 440 0.77 -5.75 9.74
N ALA A 441 1.17 -6.56 8.78
CA ALA A 441 0.26 -7.50 8.12
C ALA A 441 -0.35 -8.50 9.13
N GLY A 442 0.48 -9.06 10.03
CA GLY A 442 0.01 -9.90 11.14
C GLY A 442 -0.97 -9.17 12.07
N ARG A 443 -0.74 -7.89 12.38
CA ARG A 443 -1.63 -7.05 13.17
C ARG A 443 -3.01 -6.89 12.50
N ILE A 444 -3.05 -6.67 11.18
CA ILE A 444 -4.31 -6.56 10.42
C ILE A 444 -5.02 -7.93 10.39
N LYS A 445 -4.28 -9.03 10.19
CA LYS A 445 -4.83 -10.40 10.29
C LYS A 445 -5.48 -10.62 11.66
N ALA A 446 -4.86 -10.16 12.74
CA ALA A 446 -5.41 -10.28 14.09
C ALA A 446 -6.73 -9.53 14.27
N LEU A 447 -6.86 -8.31 13.71
CA LEU A 447 -8.15 -7.58 13.70
C LEU A 447 -9.26 -8.36 12.99
N ILE A 448 -8.95 -8.93 11.83
CA ILE A 448 -9.91 -9.74 11.07
C ILE A 448 -10.28 -11.03 11.81
N LEU A 449 -9.31 -11.69 12.47
CA LEU A 449 -9.56 -12.89 13.28
C LEU A 449 -10.47 -12.59 14.47
N GLU A 450 -10.29 -11.45 15.13
CA GLU A 450 -11.12 -11.01 16.25
C GLU A 450 -12.59 -10.88 15.81
N GLU A 451 -12.87 -10.16 14.72
CA GLU A 451 -14.24 -9.99 14.22
C GLU A 451 -14.85 -11.32 13.75
N LYS A 452 -14.09 -12.15 13.04
CA LYS A 452 -14.56 -13.49 12.65
C LYS A 452 -14.83 -14.38 13.85
N ALA A 453 -14.07 -14.25 14.94
CA ALA A 453 -14.29 -15.01 16.16
C ALA A 453 -15.59 -14.58 16.88
N LEU A 454 -15.98 -13.31 16.80
CA LEU A 454 -17.24 -12.82 17.32
C LEU A 454 -18.41 -13.28 16.43
N ASP A 455 -18.30 -13.11 15.11
CA ASP A 455 -19.34 -13.49 14.14
C ASP A 455 -19.64 -15.01 14.11
N ILE A 456 -18.65 -15.86 14.36
CA ILE A 456 -18.84 -17.32 14.30
C ILE A 456 -19.83 -17.84 15.37
N MET A 457 -19.97 -17.13 16.49
CA MET A 457 -20.94 -17.48 17.53
C MET A 457 -22.35 -17.02 17.17
N ASP A 458 -22.46 -15.83 16.58
CA ASP A 458 -23.77 -15.24 16.23
C ASP A 458 -24.39 -15.96 15.03
N ARG A 459 -23.65 -16.16 13.96
CA ARG A 459 -24.16 -16.84 12.74
C ARG A 459 -24.12 -18.35 12.80
N GLY A 460 -23.17 -18.93 13.50
CA GLY A 460 -23.03 -20.39 13.59
C GLY A 460 -24.21 -21.04 14.27
N ILE A 461 -24.81 -20.40 15.27
CA ILE A 461 -26.00 -20.88 15.97
C ILE A 461 -27.25 -20.77 15.09
N ASP A 462 -27.40 -19.66 14.35
CA ASP A 462 -28.58 -19.43 13.51
C ASP A 462 -28.67 -20.40 12.33
N ILE A 463 -27.56 -20.75 11.68
CA ILE A 463 -27.51 -21.70 10.57
C ILE A 463 -27.95 -23.10 11.04
N TYR A 464 -27.54 -23.51 12.25
CA TYR A 464 -27.88 -24.85 12.77
C TYR A 464 -29.28 -24.96 13.37
N ILE A 465 -29.86 -23.88 13.89
CA ILE A 465 -31.23 -23.83 14.37
C ILE A 465 -32.24 -23.94 13.21
N HIS A 466 -31.92 -23.35 12.04
CA HIS A 466 -32.76 -23.42 10.84
C HIS A 466 -32.82 -24.81 10.20
N ASP A 467 -31.76 -25.61 10.33
CA ASP A 467 -31.69 -26.95 9.71
C ASP A 467 -32.29 -28.11 10.54
N GLY A 468 -32.97 -27.79 11.67
CA GLY A 468 -33.72 -28.76 12.45
C GLY A 468 -32.90 -29.88 13.10
N ILE A 469 -31.64 -29.58 13.45
CA ILE A 469 -30.73 -30.53 14.09
C ILE A 469 -31.15 -30.78 15.53
N ARG A 470 -31.25 -32.06 15.92
CA ARG A 470 -31.72 -32.51 17.25
C ARG A 470 -30.76 -31.98 18.35
N ASP A 471 -31.32 -31.63 19.50
CA ASP A 471 -30.66 -30.98 20.68
C ASP A 471 -29.30 -31.60 21.08
N LEU A 472 -29.11 -32.94 20.94
CA LEU A 472 -27.86 -33.61 21.27
C LEU A 472 -26.69 -33.32 20.35
N GLN A 473 -26.95 -32.85 19.11
CA GLN A 473 -25.93 -32.39 18.18
C GLN A 473 -25.60 -30.89 18.36
N ALA A 474 -26.55 -30.10 18.83
CA ALA A 474 -26.40 -28.67 19.07
C ALA A 474 -25.29 -28.37 20.11
N ASP A 475 -25.23 -29.14 21.22
CA ASP A 475 -24.19 -29.01 22.25
C ASP A 475 -22.78 -29.36 21.74
N GLY A 476 -22.69 -30.33 20.82
CA GLY A 476 -21.43 -30.69 20.17
C GLY A 476 -20.91 -29.58 19.27
N ILE A 477 -21.81 -28.99 18.49
CA ILE A 477 -21.54 -27.87 17.56
C ILE A 477 -21.16 -26.63 18.36
N LYS A 478 -21.92 -26.28 19.40
CA LYS A 478 -21.61 -25.13 20.27
C LYS A 478 -20.20 -25.23 20.86
N ARG A 479 -19.84 -26.41 21.42
CA ARG A 479 -18.47 -26.65 21.92
C ARG A 479 -17.39 -26.51 20.83
N LEU A 480 -17.68 -26.95 19.60
CA LEU A 480 -16.77 -26.77 18.46
C LEU A 480 -16.57 -25.30 18.12
N LEU A 481 -17.67 -24.53 18.00
CA LEU A 481 -17.65 -23.10 17.73
C LEU A 481 -16.91 -22.31 18.83
N GLU A 482 -17.15 -22.62 20.10
CA GLU A 482 -16.44 -22.02 21.23
C GLU A 482 -14.93 -22.33 21.18
N ARG A 483 -14.54 -23.55 20.79
CA ARG A 483 -13.14 -23.91 20.60
C ARG A 483 -12.52 -23.16 19.40
N MET A 484 -13.23 -23.01 18.31
CA MET A 484 -12.78 -22.26 17.14
C MET A 484 -12.62 -20.76 17.49
N LYS A 485 -13.61 -20.16 18.16
CA LYS A 485 -13.52 -18.79 18.70
C LYS A 485 -12.26 -18.60 19.54
N LYS A 486 -12.07 -19.50 20.51
CA LYS A 486 -10.90 -19.43 21.42
C LYS A 486 -9.58 -19.53 20.66
N ASN A 487 -9.47 -20.41 19.66
CA ASN A 487 -8.26 -20.56 18.86
C ASN A 487 -7.97 -19.27 18.06
N MET A 488 -8.98 -18.69 17.42
CA MET A 488 -8.84 -17.43 16.65
C MET A 488 -8.40 -16.27 17.56
N LEU A 489 -9.00 -16.13 18.74
CA LEU A 489 -8.62 -15.09 19.71
C LEU A 489 -7.20 -15.29 20.27
N ASN A 490 -6.76 -16.54 20.50
CA ASN A 490 -5.40 -16.84 20.93
C ASN A 490 -4.36 -16.52 19.84
N GLU A 491 -4.67 -16.84 18.58
CA GLU A 491 -3.83 -16.47 17.44
C GLU A 491 -3.72 -14.95 17.30
N ALA A 492 -4.85 -14.25 17.41
CA ALA A 492 -4.88 -12.78 17.37
C ALA A 492 -4.05 -12.17 18.53
N GLU A 493 -4.11 -12.76 19.74
CA GLU A 493 -3.30 -12.31 20.88
C GLU A 493 -1.80 -12.43 20.61
N ALA A 494 -1.37 -13.58 20.08
CA ALA A 494 0.04 -13.79 19.72
C ALA A 494 0.53 -12.77 18.69
N LEU A 495 -0.28 -12.48 17.65
CA LEU A 495 0.05 -11.51 16.61
C LEU A 495 0.11 -10.08 17.17
N HIS A 496 -0.83 -9.66 18.01
CA HIS A 496 -0.83 -8.33 18.63
C HIS A 496 0.29 -8.15 19.65
N LEU A 497 0.63 -9.17 20.43
CA LEU A 497 1.78 -9.13 21.34
C LEU A 497 3.09 -9.01 20.58
N LYS A 498 3.25 -9.75 19.48
CA LYS A 498 4.39 -9.61 18.57
C LYS A 498 4.47 -8.19 18.00
N ALA A 499 3.33 -7.64 17.53
CA ALA A 499 3.27 -6.28 17.01
C ALA A 499 3.66 -5.23 18.06
N LEU A 500 3.21 -5.40 19.31
CA LEU A 500 3.58 -4.51 20.40
C LEU A 500 5.09 -4.58 20.70
N ALA A 501 5.64 -5.79 20.82
CA ALA A 501 7.07 -5.99 21.13
C ALA A 501 7.98 -5.37 20.06
N VAL A 502 7.69 -5.64 18.76
CA VAL A 502 8.48 -5.09 17.65
C VAL A 502 8.30 -3.57 17.54
N SER A 503 7.10 -3.04 17.78
CA SER A 503 6.87 -1.58 17.78
C SER A 503 7.68 -0.90 18.89
N ILE A 504 7.73 -1.46 20.11
CA ILE A 504 8.52 -0.92 21.21
C ILE A 504 10.01 -0.91 20.87
N GLN A 505 10.51 -1.99 20.27
CA GLN A 505 11.91 -2.11 19.87
C GLN A 505 12.26 -1.10 18.77
N ALA A 506 11.39 -0.93 17.77
CA ALA A 506 11.66 -0.12 16.59
C ALA A 506 11.53 1.40 16.84
N VAL A 507 10.50 1.82 17.59
CA VAL A 507 10.15 3.27 17.74
C VAL A 507 9.97 3.71 19.19
N GLY A 508 10.08 2.78 20.14
CA GLY A 508 9.95 3.06 21.58
C GLY A 508 8.51 3.00 22.11
N VAL A 509 8.40 3.08 23.44
CA VAL A 509 7.12 2.93 24.17
C VAL A 509 6.16 4.10 23.89
N LYS A 510 6.69 5.33 23.80
CA LYS A 510 5.90 6.56 23.63
C LYS A 510 5.76 6.96 22.14
N ALA A 511 5.51 6.00 21.27
CA ALA A 511 5.29 6.25 19.83
C ALA A 511 3.84 5.95 19.44
N LEU A 512 3.35 6.62 18.41
CA LEU A 512 1.97 6.44 17.93
C LEU A 512 1.72 5.01 17.44
N LEU A 513 2.71 4.40 16.79
CA LEU A 513 2.65 3.01 16.34
C LEU A 513 2.48 2.04 17.51
N THR A 514 3.20 2.28 18.61
CA THR A 514 3.08 1.50 19.85
C THR A 514 1.71 1.71 20.52
N ALA A 515 1.21 2.95 20.53
CA ALA A 515 -0.13 3.26 21.04
C ALA A 515 -1.24 2.55 20.29
N LYS A 516 -1.12 2.41 18.95
CA LYS A 516 -2.06 1.61 18.14
C LYS A 516 -2.04 0.13 18.54
N SER A 517 -0.87 -0.42 18.84
CA SER A 517 -0.74 -1.81 19.30
C SER A 517 -1.39 -2.01 20.68
N TYR A 518 -1.25 -1.06 21.62
CA TYR A 518 -1.97 -1.10 22.90
C TYR A 518 -3.48 -1.04 22.73
N CYS A 519 -3.98 -0.16 21.83
CA CYS A 519 -5.42 -0.04 21.56
C CYS A 519 -6.00 -1.35 21.00
N ASN A 520 -5.32 -2.01 20.07
CA ASN A 520 -5.75 -3.29 19.51
C ASN A 520 -5.75 -4.41 20.57
N LEU A 521 -4.72 -4.48 21.42
CA LEU A 521 -4.71 -5.41 22.56
C LEU A 521 -5.85 -5.14 23.54
N GLY A 522 -6.18 -3.87 23.78
CA GLY A 522 -7.33 -3.48 24.63
C GLY A 522 -8.63 -4.08 24.10
N ARG A 523 -8.90 -3.94 22.80
CA ARG A 523 -10.08 -4.53 22.14
C ARG A 523 -10.09 -6.06 22.26
N LEU A 524 -8.97 -6.69 21.90
CA LEU A 524 -8.87 -8.14 21.97
C LEU A 524 -9.06 -8.69 23.39
N TYR A 525 -8.53 -8.02 24.41
CA TYR A 525 -8.74 -8.42 25.81
C TYR A 525 -10.19 -8.24 26.25
N GLN A 526 -10.91 -7.26 25.70
CA GLN A 526 -12.35 -7.14 25.86
C GLN A 526 -13.07 -8.36 25.29
N SER A 527 -12.74 -8.79 24.05
CA SER A 527 -13.31 -9.97 23.40
C SER A 527 -12.94 -11.29 24.09
N GLN A 528 -11.83 -11.31 24.85
CA GLN A 528 -11.39 -12.44 25.69
C GLN A 528 -11.90 -12.37 27.14
N GLU A 529 -12.75 -11.41 27.48
CA GLU A 529 -13.28 -11.20 28.84
C GLU A 529 -12.22 -10.84 29.90
N LYS A 530 -11.04 -10.38 29.47
CA LYS A 530 -9.92 -9.92 30.31
C LYS A 530 -10.06 -8.42 30.61
N TYR A 531 -11.14 -7.99 31.23
CA TYR A 531 -11.58 -6.58 31.30
C TYR A 531 -10.59 -5.63 31.98
N THR A 532 -9.95 -6.05 33.08
CA THR A 532 -8.93 -5.24 33.77
C THR A 532 -7.70 -4.98 32.90
N GLN A 533 -7.29 -5.98 32.11
CA GLN A 533 -6.16 -5.83 31.17
C GLN A 533 -6.58 -4.93 30.01
N SER A 534 -7.81 -5.08 29.50
CA SER A 534 -8.40 -4.25 28.45
C SER A 534 -8.40 -2.76 28.87
N GLU A 535 -8.93 -2.45 30.05
CA GLU A 535 -8.96 -1.08 30.60
C GLU A 535 -7.56 -0.46 30.65
N LYS A 536 -6.59 -1.18 31.20
CA LYS A 536 -5.19 -0.72 31.27
C LYS A 536 -4.61 -0.43 29.89
N MET A 537 -4.84 -1.30 28.89
CA MET A 537 -4.32 -1.11 27.54
C MET A 537 -4.94 0.12 26.86
N HIS A 538 -6.25 0.31 27.01
CA HIS A 538 -6.94 1.48 26.45
C HIS A 538 -6.47 2.78 27.10
N LEU A 539 -6.35 2.85 28.40
CA LEU A 539 -5.84 4.03 29.13
C LEU A 539 -4.40 4.38 28.69
N THR A 540 -3.53 3.37 28.59
CA THR A 540 -2.15 3.58 28.11
C THR A 540 -2.14 4.11 26.66
N ALA A 541 -2.98 3.58 25.79
CA ALA A 541 -3.09 4.04 24.41
C ALA A 541 -3.59 5.50 24.32
N ILE A 542 -4.57 5.87 25.13
CA ILE A 542 -5.12 7.24 25.20
C ILE A 542 -4.04 8.21 25.67
N GLU A 543 -3.35 7.90 26.77
CA GLU A 543 -2.29 8.74 27.34
C GLU A 543 -1.19 9.04 26.29
N ILE A 544 -0.71 8.01 25.59
CA ILE A 544 0.33 8.17 24.57
C ILE A 544 -0.21 9.00 23.39
N LYS A 545 -1.42 8.70 22.89
CA LYS A 545 -2.02 9.43 21.77
C LYS A 545 -2.27 10.90 22.12
N GLU A 546 -2.80 11.20 23.30
CA GLU A 546 -3.00 12.58 23.74
C GLU A 546 -1.70 13.37 23.85
N SER A 547 -0.63 12.74 24.32
CA SER A 547 0.69 13.40 24.45
C SER A 547 1.32 13.76 23.11
N ILE A 548 1.03 12.99 22.04
CA ILE A 548 1.63 13.15 20.71
C ILE A 548 0.74 14.00 19.79
N LEU A 549 -0.56 13.69 19.76
CA LEU A 549 -1.51 14.22 18.77
C LEU A 549 -2.36 15.37 19.33
N GLY A 550 -2.34 15.57 20.65
CA GLY A 550 -3.28 16.47 21.32
C GLY A 550 -4.62 15.80 21.67
N LYS A 551 -5.36 16.45 22.57
CA LYS A 551 -6.59 15.87 23.17
C LYS A 551 -7.78 15.78 22.24
N ASP A 552 -7.79 16.58 21.16
CA ASP A 552 -8.93 16.71 20.24
C ASP A 552 -8.66 16.03 18.88
N ASN A 553 -7.72 15.08 18.87
CA ASN A 553 -7.41 14.35 17.65
C ASN A 553 -8.35 13.15 17.46
N PRO A 554 -8.84 12.85 16.23
CA PRO A 554 -9.71 11.71 15.93
C PRO A 554 -9.15 10.33 16.33
N GLU A 555 -7.84 10.15 16.34
CA GLU A 555 -7.19 8.91 16.82
C GLU A 555 -7.35 8.74 18.33
N VAL A 556 -7.47 9.86 19.09
CA VAL A 556 -7.83 9.84 20.52
C VAL A 556 -9.30 9.49 20.67
N ALA A 557 -10.20 10.12 19.87
CA ALA A 557 -11.63 9.83 19.88
C ALA A 557 -11.93 8.34 19.66
N LEU A 558 -11.25 7.69 18.70
CA LEU A 558 -11.36 6.25 18.48
C LEU A 558 -11.03 5.44 19.75
N SER A 559 -9.96 5.80 20.46
CA SER A 559 -9.59 5.09 21.70
C SER A 559 -10.55 5.36 22.85
N LEU A 560 -11.11 6.58 22.94
CA LEU A 560 -12.16 6.94 23.90
C LEU A 560 -13.42 6.12 23.66
N GLY A 561 -13.87 5.97 22.39
CA GLY A 561 -15.02 5.15 22.03
C GLY A 561 -14.84 3.67 22.43
N HIS A 562 -13.65 3.10 22.23
CA HIS A 562 -13.38 1.72 22.65
C HIS A 562 -13.39 1.56 24.19
N LEU A 563 -12.82 2.51 24.94
CA LEU A 563 -12.88 2.48 26.40
C LEU A 563 -14.31 2.67 26.89
N ALA A 564 -15.07 3.57 26.27
CA ALA A 564 -16.49 3.79 26.58
C ALA A 564 -17.33 2.52 26.34
N SER A 565 -17.06 1.79 25.25
CA SER A 565 -17.69 0.49 24.98
C SER A 565 -17.41 -0.53 26.09
N LEU A 566 -16.15 -0.65 26.53
CA LEU A 566 -15.79 -1.51 27.66
C LEU A 566 -16.57 -1.13 28.94
N TYR A 567 -16.67 0.18 29.22
CA TYR A 567 -17.40 0.67 30.39
C TYR A 567 -18.91 0.42 30.28
N THR A 568 -19.50 0.57 29.10
CA THR A 568 -20.92 0.38 28.86
C THR A 568 -21.34 -1.10 28.98
N TYR A 569 -20.69 -1.95 28.18
CA TYR A 569 -21.18 -3.32 28.01
C TYR A 569 -20.65 -4.29 29.05
N GLN A 570 -19.44 -4.10 29.57
CA GLN A 570 -18.80 -5.07 30.49
C GLN A 570 -18.70 -4.55 31.92
N LEU A 571 -18.12 -3.37 32.14
CA LEU A 571 -17.88 -2.86 33.50
C LEU A 571 -19.05 -2.13 34.13
N LYS A 572 -20.07 -1.80 33.31
CA LYS A 572 -21.30 -1.10 33.77
C LYS A 572 -21.06 0.26 34.45
N LYS A 573 -19.98 0.95 34.03
CA LYS A 573 -19.61 2.31 34.47
C LYS A 573 -20.27 3.33 33.55
N TYR A 574 -21.59 3.48 33.65
CA TYR A 574 -22.39 4.21 32.66
C TYR A 574 -22.11 5.71 32.62
N GLU A 575 -21.89 6.35 33.76
CA GLU A 575 -21.61 7.77 33.89
C GLU A 575 -20.25 8.11 33.27
N GLU A 576 -19.24 7.29 33.52
CA GLU A 576 -17.91 7.47 32.90
C GLU A 576 -17.95 7.19 31.39
N ALA A 577 -18.74 6.20 30.93
CA ALA A 577 -18.97 5.91 29.55
C ALA A 577 -19.63 7.08 28.80
N GLU A 578 -20.65 7.73 29.40
CA GLU A 578 -21.27 8.92 28.85
C GLU A 578 -20.24 10.02 28.53
N VAL A 579 -19.39 10.34 29.48
CA VAL A 579 -18.34 11.38 29.31
C VAL A 579 -17.41 11.06 28.16
N LEU A 580 -16.97 9.80 28.04
CA LEU A 580 -16.06 9.36 26.98
C LEU A 580 -16.71 9.41 25.60
N TYR A 581 -17.94 8.90 25.45
CA TYR A 581 -18.67 8.95 24.17
C TYR A 581 -18.99 10.38 23.75
N LEU A 582 -19.41 11.26 24.67
CA LEU A 582 -19.68 12.67 24.36
C LEU A 582 -18.43 13.40 23.89
N ARG A 583 -17.28 13.09 24.51
CA ARG A 583 -16.00 13.66 24.07
C ARG A 583 -15.61 13.14 22.70
N SER A 584 -15.70 11.82 22.45
CA SER A 584 -15.42 11.20 21.15
C SER A 584 -16.30 11.81 20.06
N LYS A 585 -17.61 11.87 20.29
CA LYS A 585 -18.58 12.51 19.41
C LYS A 585 -18.20 13.94 19.04
N THR A 586 -17.84 14.76 20.03
CA THR A 586 -17.49 16.16 19.80
C THR A 586 -16.25 16.27 18.89
N ILE A 587 -15.23 15.47 19.12
CA ILE A 587 -14.03 15.44 18.27
C ILE A 587 -14.38 15.03 16.84
N TYR A 588 -15.19 14.00 16.65
CA TYR A 588 -15.59 13.56 15.31
C TYR A 588 -16.48 14.58 14.58
N GLU A 589 -17.46 15.20 15.26
CA GLU A 589 -18.30 16.23 14.65
C GLU A 589 -17.49 17.45 14.21
N THR A 590 -16.51 17.87 15.00
CA THR A 590 -15.66 19.01 14.66
C THR A 590 -14.66 18.72 13.54
N THR A 591 -14.16 17.48 13.45
CA THR A 591 -13.11 17.12 12.47
C THR A 591 -13.69 16.67 11.13
N TYR A 592 -14.71 15.82 11.15
CA TYR A 592 -15.25 15.16 9.94
C TYR A 592 -16.67 15.61 9.57
N GLY A 593 -17.34 16.32 10.47
CA GLY A 593 -18.75 16.69 10.30
C GLY A 593 -19.72 15.58 10.75
N ARG A 594 -21.01 15.88 10.60
CA ARG A 594 -22.11 15.06 11.16
C ARG A 594 -22.40 13.78 10.37
N GLN A 595 -21.81 13.60 9.20
CA GLN A 595 -22.03 12.44 8.33
C GLN A 595 -20.95 11.36 8.50
N TYR A 596 -20.01 11.54 9.42
CA TYR A 596 -18.94 10.59 9.68
C TYR A 596 -19.47 9.31 10.35
N THR A 597 -19.13 8.13 9.79
CA THR A 597 -19.64 6.84 10.28
C THR A 597 -19.23 6.50 11.71
N GLY A 598 -18.09 7.01 12.19
CA GLY A 598 -17.67 6.85 13.58
C GLY A 598 -18.65 7.43 14.61
N LEU A 599 -19.47 8.44 14.22
CA LEU A 599 -20.53 8.98 15.07
C LEU A 599 -21.64 7.98 15.38
N LEU A 600 -21.96 7.10 14.41
CA LEU A 600 -22.96 6.06 14.60
C LEU A 600 -22.59 5.13 15.76
N TYR A 601 -21.31 4.77 15.85
CA TYR A 601 -20.80 3.96 16.97
C TYR A 601 -21.01 4.66 18.32
N ASP A 602 -20.66 5.95 18.42
CA ASP A 602 -20.84 6.73 19.64
C ASP A 602 -22.34 6.90 19.99
N PHE A 603 -23.21 7.15 19.00
CA PHE A 603 -24.65 7.25 19.21
C PHE A 603 -25.26 5.94 19.72
N GLN A 604 -24.90 4.81 19.14
CA GLN A 604 -25.33 3.48 19.59
C GLN A 604 -24.90 3.22 21.03
N GLY A 605 -23.62 3.53 21.36
CA GLY A 605 -23.12 3.42 22.71
C GLY A 605 -23.90 4.30 23.72
N LEU A 606 -24.20 5.56 23.36
CA LEU A 606 -25.00 6.47 24.20
C LEU A 606 -26.45 6.00 24.38
N VAL A 607 -27.06 5.40 23.36
CA VAL A 607 -28.40 4.77 23.47
C VAL A 607 -28.40 3.70 24.56
N GLU A 608 -27.36 2.82 24.58
CA GLU A 608 -27.24 1.78 25.62
C GLU A 608 -27.01 2.37 27.02
N VAL A 609 -26.16 3.40 27.11
CA VAL A 609 -25.90 4.13 28.38
C VAL A 609 -27.21 4.72 28.92
N TYR A 610 -27.96 5.48 28.10
CA TYR A 610 -29.19 6.12 28.55
C TYR A 610 -30.33 5.14 28.79
N ARG A 611 -30.34 3.99 28.12
CA ARG A 611 -31.27 2.88 28.45
C ARG A 611 -30.97 2.34 29.84
N ALA A 612 -29.73 2.12 30.19
CA ALA A 612 -29.31 1.63 31.51
C ALA A 612 -29.56 2.66 32.63
N LEU A 613 -29.32 3.93 32.36
CA LEU A 613 -29.58 5.05 33.28
C LEU A 613 -31.06 5.45 33.34
N GLN A 614 -31.95 4.79 32.59
CA GLN A 614 -33.41 5.07 32.51
C GLN A 614 -33.74 6.53 32.13
N ASN A 615 -32.84 7.19 31.38
CA ASN A 615 -33.06 8.56 30.90
C ASN A 615 -33.77 8.53 29.54
N THR A 616 -35.09 8.52 29.56
CA THR A 616 -35.94 8.39 28.38
C THR A 616 -35.80 9.57 27.40
N GLU A 617 -35.56 10.77 27.90
CA GLU A 617 -35.41 11.97 27.07
C GLU A 617 -34.14 11.86 26.19
N LYS A 618 -33.00 11.62 26.81
CA LYS A 618 -31.74 11.46 26.07
C LYS A 618 -31.75 10.20 25.20
N LEU A 619 -32.38 9.11 25.65
CA LEU A 619 -32.55 7.89 24.86
C LEU A 619 -33.28 8.19 23.54
N ASN A 620 -34.39 8.90 23.59
CA ASN A 620 -35.17 9.27 22.40
C ASN A 620 -34.36 10.21 21.49
N LEU A 621 -33.65 11.20 22.05
CA LEU A 621 -32.82 12.11 21.31
C LEU A 621 -31.75 11.37 20.47
N TYR A 622 -31.04 10.38 21.07
CA TYR A 622 -29.99 9.67 20.33
C TYR A 622 -30.54 8.64 19.34
N ASN A 623 -31.72 8.05 19.59
CA ASN A 623 -32.42 7.26 18.58
C ASN A 623 -32.84 8.12 17.36
N GLU A 624 -33.31 9.34 17.57
CA GLU A 624 -33.60 10.29 16.50
C GLU A 624 -32.31 10.69 15.74
N ASN A 625 -31.18 10.89 16.45
CA ASN A 625 -29.90 11.20 15.82
C ASN A 625 -29.42 10.06 14.91
N ILE A 626 -29.63 8.80 15.31
CA ILE A 626 -29.30 7.65 14.46
C ILE A 626 -30.14 7.64 13.18
N LEU A 627 -31.47 7.85 13.29
CA LEU A 627 -32.35 7.91 12.12
C LEU A 627 -31.95 9.05 11.18
N ARG A 628 -31.76 10.25 11.74
CA ARG A 628 -31.33 11.42 10.97
C ARG A 628 -29.96 11.21 10.31
N PHE A 629 -29.06 10.50 11.00
CA PHE A 629 -27.74 10.15 10.42
C PHE A 629 -27.88 9.35 9.12
N HIS A 630 -28.69 8.31 9.11
CA HIS A 630 -28.91 7.48 7.92
C HIS A 630 -29.50 8.28 6.76
N GLU A 631 -30.52 9.10 7.02
CA GLU A 631 -31.13 9.96 5.98
C GLU A 631 -30.14 10.96 5.38
N THR A 632 -29.37 11.65 6.22
CA THR A 632 -28.43 12.68 5.79
C THR A 632 -27.17 12.09 5.15
N ARG A 633 -26.76 10.90 5.55
CA ARG A 633 -25.59 10.21 5.02
C ARG A 633 -25.75 9.84 3.54
N GLU A 634 -26.90 9.28 3.17
CA GLU A 634 -27.17 8.94 1.77
C GLU A 634 -27.18 10.18 0.87
N ALA A 635 -27.84 11.26 1.31
CA ALA A 635 -27.86 12.52 0.59
C ALA A 635 -26.43 13.12 0.44
N TRP A 636 -25.62 13.06 1.48
CA TRP A 636 -24.24 13.54 1.45
C TRP A 636 -23.38 12.70 0.50
N LEU A 637 -23.47 11.38 0.50
CA LEU A 637 -22.76 10.50 -0.43
C LEU A 637 -23.13 10.83 -1.87
N TYR A 638 -24.41 11.04 -2.15
CA TYR A 638 -24.88 11.47 -3.48
C TYR A 638 -24.22 12.80 -3.88
N GLN A 639 -24.19 13.80 -3.01
CA GLN A 639 -23.56 15.09 -3.28
C GLN A 639 -22.06 14.96 -3.54
N VAL A 640 -21.34 14.17 -2.74
CA VAL A 640 -19.88 13.96 -2.90
C VAL A 640 -19.54 13.34 -4.26
N HIS A 641 -20.36 12.39 -4.75
CA HIS A 641 -20.13 11.72 -6.03
C HIS A 641 -20.64 12.53 -7.23
N THR A 642 -21.59 13.45 -7.04
CA THR A 642 -22.14 14.28 -8.14
C THR A 642 -21.51 15.67 -8.23
N ALA A 643 -20.78 16.12 -7.22
CA ALA A 643 -20.08 17.40 -7.23
C ALA A 643 -18.92 17.33 -8.26
N ILE A 644 -19.22 17.66 -9.52
CA ILE A 644 -18.22 18.00 -10.50
C ILE A 644 -17.72 19.39 -10.13
N ASP A 645 -16.42 19.50 -9.90
CA ASP A 645 -15.79 20.80 -9.61
C ASP A 645 -15.77 21.60 -10.93
N GLU A 646 -16.82 22.39 -11.18
CA GLU A 646 -17.00 23.20 -12.39
C GLU A 646 -15.88 24.24 -12.61
N ASN A 647 -15.01 24.44 -11.60
CA ASN A 647 -13.92 25.39 -11.63
C ASN A 647 -12.56 24.79 -12.04
N CYS A 648 -12.49 23.49 -12.35
CA CYS A 648 -11.26 22.88 -12.86
C CYS A 648 -11.14 23.14 -14.36
N THR A 649 -10.41 24.19 -14.72
CA THR A 649 -9.96 24.39 -16.12
C THR A 649 -8.92 23.32 -16.45
N LYS A 650 -9.05 22.69 -17.61
CA LYS A 650 -8.12 21.70 -18.18
C LYS A 650 -6.79 22.38 -18.56
N ASP A 651 -5.97 22.69 -17.61
CA ASP A 651 -4.70 23.35 -17.85
C ASP A 651 -3.55 22.61 -17.17
N ASP A 652 -2.33 22.86 -17.65
CA ASP A 652 -1.07 22.32 -17.12
C ASP A 652 -0.99 22.41 -15.60
N LEU A 653 -0.21 21.49 -14.98
CA LEU A 653 0.07 21.47 -13.54
C LEU A 653 0.62 22.83 -13.07
N SER A 654 -0.27 23.71 -12.64
CA SER A 654 0.08 25.06 -12.17
C SER A 654 0.60 25.04 -10.75
N LEU A 655 1.89 25.32 -10.59
CA LEU A 655 2.52 25.42 -9.26
C LEU A 655 1.92 26.51 -8.38
N GLU A 656 1.46 27.62 -8.98
CA GLU A 656 0.81 28.70 -8.24
C GLU A 656 -0.49 28.23 -7.60
N LYS A 657 -1.29 27.43 -8.31
CA LYS A 657 -2.52 26.83 -7.75
C LYS A 657 -2.20 25.91 -6.57
N PHE A 658 -1.18 25.04 -6.69
CA PHE A 658 -0.77 24.16 -5.59
C PHE A 658 -0.30 24.95 -4.37
N LYS A 659 0.54 25.97 -4.57
CA LYS A 659 1.02 26.85 -3.48
C LYS A 659 -0.11 27.65 -2.85
N CYS A 660 -1.10 28.09 -3.63
CA CYS A 660 -2.29 28.76 -3.12
C CYS A 660 -3.11 27.84 -2.19
N ILE A 661 -3.39 26.62 -2.62
CA ILE A 661 -4.10 25.61 -1.82
C ILE A 661 -3.38 25.35 -0.49
N LEU A 662 -2.04 25.25 -0.52
CA LEU A 662 -1.25 25.05 0.71
C LEU A 662 -1.25 26.27 1.63
N ASN A 663 -1.26 27.48 1.09
CA ASN A 663 -1.35 28.73 1.86
C ASN A 663 -2.71 28.88 2.56
N GLU A 664 -3.80 28.54 1.87
CA GLU A 664 -5.14 28.48 2.50
C GLU A 664 -5.14 27.53 3.70
N CYS A 665 -4.52 26.38 3.56
CA CYS A 665 -4.39 25.40 4.65
C CYS A 665 -3.58 25.91 5.85
N ALA A 666 -2.67 26.85 5.66
CA ALA A 666 -1.89 27.46 6.75
C ALA A 666 -2.68 28.54 7.52
N CYS A 667 -3.72 29.10 6.89
CA CYS A 667 -4.57 30.13 7.50
C CYS A 667 -5.74 29.54 8.33
N ASP A 668 -6.05 28.27 8.14
CA ASP A 668 -7.11 27.53 8.86
C ASP A 668 -6.65 27.00 10.24
N LYS A 669 -5.75 27.73 10.93
CA LYS A 669 -5.28 27.42 12.28
C LYS A 669 -6.05 28.19 13.34
#